data_8b1ecd1e1fc902c17cbdb75481ef64f1
#
_entry.id   8b1ecd1e1fc902c17cbdb75481ef64f1
#
_cell.length_a   1.000
_cell.length_b   1.000
_cell.length_c   1.000
_cell.angle_alpha   90.00
_cell.angle_beta   90.00
_cell.angle_gamma   90.00
#
_symmetry.space_group_name_H-M   'P 1'
#
loop_
_entity.id
_entity.type
_entity.pdbx_description
1 polymer ?
#
loop_
_entity_poly.entity_id
_entity_poly.type
_entity_poly.pdbx_seq_one_letter_code
_entity_poly.pdbx_strand_id
1 'polypeptide(L)'
;MPIVTLDDRIRGCLIGAAIGAELGFARRIHPERFATDKPADVYHLKLEPAGEISEQPNRVDARAVTPFINLGVQAYLTRRGRVTPEDFAGILKDDPQIAGPVFAWDGIHTTQEILKEGMHPRISGLGNAPCGLIAAAMPAVGAYHFNDPESAYLDGVELASVTQPRLGADWAGLCAAAVAAAFNAASDPGVVVDAVLRIAQQNNKDLFYQLNQPTRTAEGIAASSEDNFAGWWLGCAGRGDARRETNWIAFNPVSFALPLLRHFASDAQKFFALLVAPQPASWYDGMLGGHPVSAVIGGAVIGALRGADAFAPEWRAWAEPIAAPWFPIADVIQGRMAQEREIIAVTERLAAARPEGGSLLHDKVYGCMLAGAIGNAMGSPVEGRMYWEIDAQYPGGVTTVLDPGRLEGEDDNQMAMLLVETYLERDGLPVMARHFGETWKERLNRDHFYILCMGNAYDLICRGWDPRITGHWGVVTGSTVMCMEPVGVYHLTDPESAAIDATAISYMYQRGRDVMAATMLAATVAEALRPEATVDSVLEAALAAAPQEPLLAFDDRPFRSAHDYIHTCLDIADKYDDVLAARAELYEKCLLYHMIDPLELWGFALAMLKIADGDVRQAAIGGTNIGRDSDTIAGRAAMLAGTLRGAGAVPADWVELFRPEALERIKRNAGRFADLIAAKKLARMKNRQA
;
A
#
# COMPACT_ATOMS: atom_id res chain seq x y z
N MET A 1 -10.88 25.92 24.08
CA MET A 1 -9.53 25.85 23.52
C MET A 1 -9.61 26.33 22.09
N PRO A 2 -8.61 27.03 21.56
CA PRO A 2 -8.58 27.35 20.13
C PRO A 2 -8.63 26.04 19.32
N ILE A 3 -9.28 26.08 18.16
CA ILE A 3 -9.31 24.94 17.25
C ILE A 3 -7.89 24.77 16.70
N VAL A 4 -7.29 23.60 16.94
CA VAL A 4 -5.97 23.25 16.40
C VAL A 4 -6.13 22.90 14.93
N THR A 5 -5.53 23.67 14.04
CA THR A 5 -5.60 23.44 12.59
C THR A 5 -4.80 22.20 12.17
N LEU A 6 -5.03 21.69 10.94
CA LEU A 6 -4.23 20.59 10.41
C LEU A 6 -2.75 20.97 10.32
N ASP A 7 -2.43 22.18 9.89
CA ASP A 7 -1.04 22.67 9.82
C ASP A 7 -0.39 22.69 11.20
N ASP A 8 -1.10 23.16 12.24
CA ASP A 8 -0.58 23.14 13.62
C ASP A 8 -0.31 21.69 14.10
N ARG A 9 -1.17 20.75 13.71
CA ARG A 9 -1.02 19.33 14.03
C ARG A 9 0.16 18.71 13.29
N ILE A 10 0.36 19.03 11.99
CA ILE A 10 1.52 18.57 11.21
C ILE A 10 2.80 19.14 11.82
N ARG A 11 2.85 20.44 12.08
CA ARG A 11 4.00 21.08 12.74
C ARG A 11 4.27 20.47 14.12
N GLY A 12 3.21 20.33 14.92
CA GLY A 12 3.29 19.70 16.24
C GLY A 12 3.82 18.27 16.20
N CYS A 13 3.35 17.46 15.25
CA CYS A 13 3.82 16.09 15.01
C CYS A 13 5.35 16.07 14.77
N LEU A 14 5.85 16.90 13.87
CA LEU A 14 7.25 16.95 13.50
C LEU A 14 8.13 17.52 14.61
N ILE A 15 7.68 18.58 15.29
CA ILE A 15 8.37 19.14 16.49
C ILE A 15 8.41 18.08 17.61
N GLY A 16 7.30 17.39 17.86
CA GLY A 16 7.23 16.33 18.84
C GLY A 16 8.17 15.16 18.54
N ALA A 17 8.29 14.79 17.27
CA ALA A 17 9.27 13.80 16.82
C ALA A 17 10.71 14.26 17.11
N ALA A 18 11.04 15.53 16.83
CA ALA A 18 12.35 16.11 17.12
C ALA A 18 12.64 16.14 18.62
N ILE A 19 11.64 16.55 19.44
CA ILE A 19 11.75 16.53 20.91
C ILE A 19 12.03 15.11 21.40
N GLY A 20 11.27 14.13 20.90
CA GLY A 20 11.44 12.73 21.27
C GLY A 20 12.82 12.20 20.91
N ALA A 21 13.33 12.53 19.71
CA ALA A 21 14.67 12.15 19.27
C ALA A 21 15.75 12.70 20.22
N GLU A 22 15.71 13.98 20.55
CA GLU A 22 16.70 14.63 21.41
C GLU A 22 16.63 14.16 22.86
N LEU A 23 15.43 13.96 23.43
CA LEU A 23 15.30 13.46 24.80
C LEU A 23 15.71 11.99 24.92
N GLY A 24 15.31 11.16 23.94
CA GLY A 24 15.78 9.78 23.87
C GLY A 24 17.29 9.67 23.74
N PHE A 25 17.87 10.59 22.99
CA PHE A 25 19.31 10.73 22.87
C PHE A 25 19.99 11.20 24.17
N ALA A 26 19.47 12.26 24.80
CA ALA A 26 19.98 12.74 26.08
C ALA A 26 20.00 11.63 27.13
N ARG A 27 18.94 10.80 27.14
CA ARG A 27 18.83 9.61 28.00
C ARG A 27 19.96 8.61 27.78
N ARG A 28 20.36 8.42 26.53
CA ARG A 28 21.42 7.48 26.16
C ARG A 28 22.80 7.98 26.55
N ILE A 29 23.07 9.27 26.35
CA ILE A 29 24.39 9.89 26.60
C ILE A 29 24.57 10.19 28.08
N HIS A 30 23.52 10.61 28.76
CA HIS A 30 23.52 11.08 30.15
C HIS A 30 22.52 10.28 30.99
N PRO A 31 22.67 8.95 31.12
CA PRO A 31 21.69 8.11 31.85
C PRO A 31 21.51 8.56 33.32
N GLU A 32 22.54 9.13 33.92
CA GLU A 32 22.53 9.65 35.28
C GLU A 32 21.53 10.81 35.50
N ARG A 33 21.23 11.60 34.45
CA ARG A 33 20.26 12.72 34.55
C ARG A 33 18.82 12.24 34.73
N PHE A 34 18.56 10.99 34.38
CA PHE A 34 17.22 10.41 34.34
C PHE A 34 17.02 9.34 35.41
N ALA A 35 18.02 9.12 36.26
CA ALA A 35 17.91 8.22 37.40
C ALA A 35 17.13 8.90 38.54
N THR A 36 16.19 8.16 39.12
CA THR A 36 15.45 8.62 40.29
C THR A 36 15.48 7.55 41.38
N ASP A 37 15.66 7.98 42.64
CA ASP A 37 15.62 7.07 43.79
C ASP A 37 14.18 6.76 44.25
N LYS A 38 13.24 7.67 43.97
CA LYS A 38 11.84 7.54 44.32
C LYS A 38 10.97 7.61 43.08
N PRO A 39 10.01 6.70 42.92
CA PRO A 39 9.10 6.70 41.75
C PRO A 39 8.40 8.04 41.52
N ALA A 40 7.95 8.73 42.56
CA ALA A 40 7.25 10.02 42.43
C ALA A 40 8.13 11.14 41.82
N ASP A 41 9.44 11.06 41.99
CA ASP A 41 10.37 12.07 41.51
C ASP A 41 10.50 12.05 39.97
N VAL A 42 10.03 10.98 39.30
CA VAL A 42 10.07 10.85 37.84
C VAL A 42 9.35 12.00 37.15
N TYR A 43 8.24 12.46 37.66
CA TYR A 43 7.44 13.52 37.06
C TYR A 43 8.13 14.91 37.07
N HIS A 44 9.18 15.04 37.89
CA HIS A 44 9.94 16.28 38.10
C HIS A 44 11.33 16.25 37.43
N LEU A 45 11.62 15.21 36.63
CA LEU A 45 12.86 15.13 35.89
C LEU A 45 13.06 16.37 35.00
N LYS A 46 14.27 16.89 35.01
CA LYS A 46 14.66 17.97 34.11
C LYS A 46 14.95 17.41 32.72
N LEU A 47 14.03 17.66 31.78
CA LEU A 47 14.09 17.16 30.43
C LEU A 47 14.79 18.20 29.53
N GLU A 48 16.07 17.97 29.24
CA GLU A 48 16.90 18.84 28.41
C GLU A 48 17.60 18.02 27.32
N PRO A 49 17.93 18.64 26.16
CA PRO A 49 18.70 17.98 25.12
C PRO A 49 20.09 17.58 25.63
N ALA A 50 20.77 16.66 24.94
CA ALA A 50 22.08 16.16 25.36
C ALA A 50 23.17 17.25 25.37
N GLY A 51 22.99 18.31 24.59
CA GLY A 51 23.98 19.34 24.38
C GLY A 51 25.08 18.92 23.36
N GLU A 52 26.18 19.68 23.32
CA GLU A 52 27.34 19.33 22.50
C GLU A 52 28.02 18.09 23.06
N ILE A 53 28.29 17.11 22.19
CA ILE A 53 29.07 15.92 22.56
C ILE A 53 30.53 16.21 22.26
N SER A 54 31.38 16.07 23.26
CA SER A 54 32.82 16.02 23.02
C SER A 54 33.12 14.77 22.17
N GLU A 55 33.85 14.95 21.08
CA GLU A 55 34.25 13.87 20.16
C GLU A 55 34.89 12.71 20.92
N GLN A 56 34.11 11.64 21.11
CA GLN A 56 34.65 10.33 21.46
C GLN A 56 34.50 9.40 20.26
N PRO A 57 35.60 9.01 19.63
CA PRO A 57 35.58 8.31 18.33
C PRO A 57 34.86 6.95 18.34
N ASN A 58 34.49 6.40 19.49
CA ASN A 58 33.89 5.08 19.63
C ASN A 58 32.45 5.10 20.15
N ARG A 59 31.80 6.26 20.32
CA ARG A 59 30.39 6.32 20.66
C ARG A 59 29.56 6.51 19.40
N VAL A 60 28.69 5.55 19.16
CA VAL A 60 27.62 5.64 18.17
C VAL A 60 26.97 7.02 18.29
N ASP A 61 27.04 7.83 17.23
CA ASP A 61 26.36 9.11 17.21
C ASP A 61 24.85 8.82 17.29
N ALA A 62 24.30 9.09 18.43
CA ALA A 62 22.96 8.71 18.76
C ALA A 62 21.91 9.73 18.30
N ARG A 63 22.29 10.76 17.57
CA ARG A 63 21.41 11.48 16.66
C ARG A 63 20.96 10.60 15.49
N ALA A 64 21.36 9.33 15.53
CA ALA A 64 21.04 8.27 14.58
C ALA A 64 19.53 8.11 14.29
N VAL A 65 18.66 8.55 15.19
CA VAL A 65 17.20 8.50 15.00
C VAL A 65 16.72 9.64 14.10
N THR A 66 17.32 10.83 14.20
CA THR A 66 16.98 11.99 13.37
C THR A 66 17.16 11.74 11.86
N PRO A 67 18.23 11.06 11.38
CA PRO A 67 18.34 10.67 9.96
C PRO A 67 17.18 9.83 9.45
N PHE A 68 16.58 8.96 10.28
CA PHE A 68 15.43 8.17 9.86
C PHE A 68 14.15 9.01 9.76
N ILE A 69 13.94 9.98 10.65
CA ILE A 69 12.84 10.93 10.52
C ILE A 69 13.00 11.69 9.19
N ASN A 70 14.21 12.18 8.95
CA ASN A 70 14.55 12.88 7.71
C ASN A 70 14.31 12.01 6.48
N LEU A 71 14.74 10.75 6.49
CA LEU A 71 14.50 9.77 5.41
C LEU A 71 13.01 9.66 5.08
N GLY A 72 12.17 9.46 6.12
CA GLY A 72 10.73 9.38 5.93
C GLY A 72 10.14 10.64 5.30
N VAL A 73 10.51 11.83 5.78
CA VAL A 73 10.03 13.10 5.23
C VAL A 73 10.55 13.33 3.80
N GLN A 74 11.84 13.09 3.55
CA GLN A 74 12.44 13.29 2.23
C GLN A 74 11.82 12.38 1.17
N ALA A 75 11.37 11.19 1.53
CA ALA A 75 10.66 10.31 0.60
C ALA A 75 9.38 10.98 0.07
N TYR A 76 8.58 11.59 0.94
CA TYR A 76 7.37 12.32 0.51
C TYR A 76 7.70 13.63 -0.22
N LEU A 77 8.73 14.36 0.20
CA LEU A 77 9.13 15.61 -0.48
C LEU A 77 9.66 15.35 -1.89
N THR A 78 10.37 14.25 -2.10
CA THR A 78 10.90 13.86 -3.41
C THR A 78 9.79 13.32 -4.31
N ARG A 79 8.95 12.41 -3.81
CA ARG A 79 7.87 11.76 -4.58
C ARG A 79 6.71 12.72 -4.86
N ARG A 80 6.44 13.68 -3.96
CA ARG A 80 5.29 14.62 -4.03
C ARG A 80 3.94 13.93 -4.03
N GLY A 81 3.85 12.67 -3.58
CA GLY A 81 2.69 11.82 -3.55
C GLY A 81 2.87 10.64 -2.61
N ARG A 82 2.10 9.58 -2.81
CA ARG A 82 2.20 8.33 -2.04
C ARG A 82 3.51 7.63 -2.35
N VAL A 83 4.30 7.34 -1.32
CA VAL A 83 5.64 6.75 -1.43
C VAL A 83 5.55 5.23 -1.55
N THR A 84 6.31 4.66 -2.47
CA THR A 84 6.46 3.21 -2.65
C THR A 84 7.75 2.67 -2.00
N PRO A 85 7.88 1.35 -1.77
CA PRO A 85 9.14 0.75 -1.35
C PRO A 85 10.32 1.07 -2.29
N GLU A 86 10.04 1.17 -3.59
CA GLU A 86 11.02 1.50 -4.62
C GLU A 86 11.52 2.95 -4.47
N ASP A 87 10.61 3.91 -4.28
CA ASP A 87 10.94 5.32 -3.99
C ASP A 87 11.78 5.43 -2.70
N PHE A 88 11.34 4.76 -1.64
CA PHE A 88 11.99 4.78 -0.35
C PHE A 88 13.41 4.20 -0.41
N ALA A 89 13.57 3.04 -1.05
CA ALA A 89 14.85 2.41 -1.26
C ALA A 89 15.79 3.27 -2.13
N GLY A 90 15.24 3.96 -3.12
CA GLY A 90 16.00 4.89 -3.98
C GLY A 90 16.71 5.98 -3.18
N ILE A 91 16.06 6.49 -2.13
CA ILE A 91 16.67 7.50 -1.24
C ILE A 91 17.59 6.83 -0.23
N LEU A 92 17.13 5.74 0.41
CA LEU A 92 17.88 5.05 1.47
C LEU A 92 19.25 4.58 0.99
N LYS A 93 19.34 3.98 -0.21
CA LYS A 93 20.59 3.33 -0.68
C LYS A 93 21.78 4.26 -0.77
N ASP A 94 21.55 5.55 -0.99
CA ASP A 94 22.59 6.56 -1.19
C ASP A 94 22.65 7.60 -0.06
N ASP A 95 21.85 7.45 1.00
CA ASP A 95 21.84 8.39 2.12
C ASP A 95 23.13 8.26 2.96
N PRO A 96 24.03 9.28 2.95
CA PRO A 96 25.27 9.22 3.67
C PRO A 96 25.09 9.33 5.18
N GLN A 97 23.97 9.84 5.67
CA GLN A 97 23.69 10.00 7.11
C GLN A 97 23.35 8.64 7.75
N ILE A 98 22.83 7.71 6.95
CA ILE A 98 22.48 6.36 7.37
C ILE A 98 23.60 5.36 7.03
N ALA A 99 24.53 5.74 6.16
CA ALA A 99 25.67 4.91 5.78
C ALA A 99 26.68 4.78 6.90
N GLY A 100 27.15 3.58 7.12
CA GLY A 100 28.31 3.33 7.97
C GLY A 100 28.13 2.21 9.00
N PRO A 101 29.22 1.85 9.70
CA PRO A 101 29.26 0.69 10.59
C PRO A 101 28.36 0.82 11.82
N VAL A 102 27.89 2.02 12.14
CA VAL A 102 26.94 2.28 13.22
C VAL A 102 25.63 1.49 13.05
N PHE A 103 25.21 1.26 11.82
CA PHE A 103 23.97 0.56 11.47
C PHE A 103 24.21 -0.87 10.99
N ALA A 104 25.40 -1.42 11.16
CA ALA A 104 25.70 -2.79 10.75
C ALA A 104 24.89 -3.85 11.52
N TRP A 105 24.61 -3.57 12.79
CA TRP A 105 23.91 -4.51 13.68
C TRP A 105 22.42 -4.64 13.42
N ASP A 106 21.77 -3.61 12.91
CA ASP A 106 20.35 -3.64 12.58
C ASP A 106 20.07 -4.04 11.12
N GLY A 107 21.12 -4.32 10.37
CA GLY A 107 21.02 -4.73 8.97
C GLY A 107 20.78 -3.60 7.98
N ILE A 108 20.63 -2.35 8.42
CA ILE A 108 20.36 -1.23 7.51
C ILE A 108 21.53 -0.95 6.59
N HIS A 109 22.75 -1.02 7.12
CA HIS A 109 23.96 -0.92 6.30
C HIS A 109 24.02 -2.02 5.24
N THR A 110 23.76 -3.26 5.64
CA THR A 110 23.66 -4.39 4.70
C THR A 110 22.58 -4.15 3.66
N THR A 111 21.41 -3.59 4.06
CA THR A 111 20.36 -3.24 3.10
C THR A 111 20.85 -2.23 2.08
N GLN A 112 21.60 -1.19 2.48
CA GLN A 112 22.16 -0.23 1.53
C GLN A 112 23.12 -0.90 0.54
N GLU A 113 23.95 -1.84 0.99
CA GLU A 113 24.87 -2.59 0.14
C GLU A 113 24.12 -3.45 -0.88
N ILE A 114 23.19 -4.29 -0.42
CA ILE A 114 22.45 -5.20 -1.33
C ILE A 114 21.51 -4.47 -2.28
N LEU A 115 20.98 -3.29 -1.90
CA LEU A 115 20.23 -2.43 -2.82
C LEU A 115 21.11 -1.88 -3.94
N LYS A 116 22.38 -1.52 -3.63
CA LYS A 116 23.36 -1.10 -4.64
C LYS A 116 23.78 -2.24 -5.57
N GLU A 117 23.73 -3.48 -5.07
CA GLU A 117 23.94 -4.69 -5.87
C GLU A 117 22.71 -5.11 -6.70
N GLY A 118 21.59 -4.37 -6.60
CA GLY A 118 20.39 -4.60 -7.40
C GLY A 118 19.35 -5.51 -6.76
N MET A 119 19.43 -5.78 -5.44
CA MET A 119 18.38 -6.50 -4.73
C MET A 119 17.06 -5.71 -4.81
N HIS A 120 15.97 -6.43 -5.05
CA HIS A 120 14.65 -5.82 -5.12
C HIS A 120 14.23 -5.25 -3.75
N PRO A 121 13.74 -3.98 -3.67
CA PRO A 121 13.42 -3.31 -2.41
C PRO A 121 12.45 -4.07 -1.50
N ARG A 122 11.46 -4.75 -2.06
CA ARG A 122 10.43 -5.46 -1.29
C ARG A 122 10.92 -6.72 -0.57
N ILE A 123 12.14 -7.19 -0.90
CA ILE A 123 12.76 -8.37 -0.27
C ILE A 123 14.10 -8.07 0.39
N SER A 124 14.62 -6.86 0.26
CA SER A 124 15.94 -6.48 0.79
C SER A 124 16.02 -6.56 2.32
N GLY A 125 14.92 -6.34 3.03
CA GLY A 125 14.87 -6.41 4.50
C GLY A 125 14.72 -7.81 5.10
N LEU A 126 14.48 -8.87 4.30
CA LEU A 126 14.11 -10.19 4.80
C LEU A 126 15.17 -10.86 5.69
N GLY A 127 16.44 -10.64 5.39
CA GLY A 127 17.56 -11.23 6.12
C GLY A 127 17.98 -10.47 7.37
N ASN A 128 17.40 -9.30 7.62
CA ASN A 128 17.81 -8.44 8.73
C ASN A 128 17.21 -8.89 10.07
N ALA A 129 17.86 -8.50 11.16
CA ALA A 129 17.27 -8.63 12.48
C ALA A 129 16.11 -7.63 12.64
N PRO A 130 14.99 -7.99 13.26
CA PRO A 130 13.92 -7.05 13.56
C PRO A 130 14.43 -5.91 14.44
N CYS A 131 14.29 -4.67 13.98
CA CYS A 131 14.81 -3.48 14.63
C CYS A 131 13.79 -2.34 14.57
N GLY A 132 13.72 -1.53 15.63
CA GLY A 132 12.77 -0.41 15.71
C GLY A 132 13.21 0.87 15.02
N LEU A 133 14.45 1.00 14.54
CA LEU A 133 14.99 2.26 14.02
C LEU A 133 14.16 2.83 12.86
N ILE A 134 13.74 1.98 11.92
CA ILE A 134 12.93 2.41 10.78
C ILE A 134 11.58 3.01 11.19
N ALA A 135 11.07 2.67 12.37
CA ALA A 135 9.85 3.27 12.89
C ALA A 135 9.98 4.79 13.13
N ALA A 136 11.19 5.31 13.27
CA ALA A 136 11.43 6.75 13.33
C ALA A 136 11.09 7.50 12.01
N ALA A 137 11.00 6.80 10.89
CA ALA A 137 10.52 7.36 9.62
C ALA A 137 8.98 7.47 9.56
N MET A 138 8.27 6.76 10.42
CA MET A 138 6.82 6.61 10.37
C MET A 138 5.99 7.86 10.72
N PRO A 139 6.48 8.87 11.46
CA PRO A 139 5.77 10.14 11.60
C PRO A 139 5.36 10.77 10.28
N ALA A 140 6.21 10.71 9.24
CA ALA A 140 5.90 11.21 7.91
C ALA A 140 4.77 10.41 7.24
N VAL A 141 4.80 9.07 7.35
CA VAL A 141 3.76 8.18 6.82
C VAL A 141 2.42 8.45 7.51
N GLY A 142 2.42 8.52 8.84
CA GLY A 142 1.22 8.80 9.62
C GLY A 142 0.63 10.19 9.32
N ALA A 143 1.47 11.20 9.16
CA ALA A 143 1.03 12.54 8.80
C ALA A 143 0.44 12.60 7.38
N TYR A 144 1.05 11.91 6.40
CA TYR A 144 0.50 11.82 5.05
C TYR A 144 -0.88 11.14 5.02
N HIS A 145 -1.06 10.10 5.83
CA HIS A 145 -2.32 9.39 6.01
C HIS A 145 -3.15 9.90 7.20
N PHE A 146 -3.04 11.20 7.54
CA PHE A 146 -3.76 11.78 8.68
C PHE A 146 -5.22 11.29 8.72
N ASN A 147 -5.69 10.95 9.91
CA ASN A 147 -7.04 10.43 10.18
C ASN A 147 -7.43 9.15 9.37
N ASP A 148 -6.43 8.43 8.82
CA ASP A 148 -6.61 7.14 8.13
C ASP A 148 -5.56 6.12 8.62
N PRO A 149 -5.70 5.59 9.83
CA PRO A 149 -4.72 4.70 10.42
C PRO A 149 -4.57 3.36 9.69
N GLU A 150 -5.59 2.90 8.96
CA GLU A 150 -5.52 1.67 8.16
C GLU A 150 -4.55 1.83 6.98
N SER A 151 -4.71 2.89 6.19
CA SER A 151 -3.79 3.17 5.08
C SER A 151 -2.37 3.46 5.59
N ALA A 152 -2.24 4.19 6.71
CA ALA A 152 -0.95 4.44 7.34
C ALA A 152 -0.24 3.14 7.76
N TYR A 153 -0.98 2.18 8.33
CA TYR A 153 -0.44 0.87 8.69
C TYR A 153 0.09 0.13 7.47
N LEU A 154 -0.71 0.06 6.39
CA LEU A 154 -0.35 -0.68 5.20
C LEU A 154 0.90 -0.10 4.53
N ASP A 155 0.93 1.20 4.29
CA ASP A 155 2.09 1.87 3.69
C ASP A 155 3.31 1.81 4.62
N GLY A 156 3.11 1.97 5.93
CA GLY A 156 4.17 1.81 6.91
C GLY A 156 4.81 0.43 6.89
N VAL A 157 4.02 -0.64 6.74
CA VAL A 157 4.51 -2.01 6.57
C VAL A 157 5.29 -2.18 5.27
N GLU A 158 4.75 -1.67 4.15
CA GLU A 158 5.42 -1.76 2.84
C GLU A 158 6.77 -1.03 2.86
N LEU A 159 6.82 0.21 3.34
CA LEU A 159 8.06 1.00 3.38
C LEU A 159 9.09 0.41 4.35
N ALA A 160 8.66 -0.04 5.53
CA ALA A 160 9.56 -0.65 6.50
C ALA A 160 10.13 -1.99 6.01
N SER A 161 9.42 -2.72 5.13
CA SER A 161 9.88 -4.00 4.59
C SER A 161 11.18 -3.89 3.77
N VAL A 162 11.52 -2.70 3.28
CA VAL A 162 12.81 -2.43 2.62
C VAL A 162 13.99 -2.77 3.53
N THR A 163 13.85 -2.52 4.84
CA THR A 163 14.93 -2.75 5.83
C THR A 163 14.59 -3.82 6.87
N GLN A 164 13.35 -4.28 6.95
CA GLN A 164 12.87 -5.09 8.05
C GLN A 164 12.17 -6.37 7.60
N PRO A 165 12.38 -7.49 8.31
CA PRO A 165 11.53 -8.65 8.16
C PRO A 165 10.11 -8.36 8.70
N ARG A 166 9.18 -9.25 8.39
CA ARG A 166 7.74 -9.12 8.65
C ARG A 166 7.40 -8.48 10.01
N LEU A 167 8.01 -8.96 11.08
CA LEU A 167 7.68 -8.48 12.42
C LEU A 167 8.10 -7.03 12.66
N GLY A 168 9.31 -6.66 12.22
CA GLY A 168 9.79 -5.27 12.30
C GLY A 168 8.96 -4.32 11.44
N ALA A 169 8.53 -4.78 10.27
CA ALA A 169 7.65 -4.02 9.39
C ALA A 169 6.24 -3.82 9.99
N ASP A 170 5.64 -4.86 10.57
CA ASP A 170 4.35 -4.74 11.28
C ASP A 170 4.42 -3.71 12.43
N TRP A 171 5.52 -3.71 13.20
CA TRP A 171 5.74 -2.72 14.26
C TRP A 171 5.82 -1.28 13.74
N ALA A 172 6.57 -1.07 12.67
CA ALA A 172 6.67 0.24 12.04
C ALA A 172 5.30 0.70 11.49
N GLY A 173 4.56 -0.20 10.85
CA GLY A 173 3.21 0.08 10.39
C GLY A 173 2.26 0.51 11.52
N LEU A 174 2.33 -0.14 12.70
CA LEU A 174 1.55 0.28 13.87
C LEU A 174 1.97 1.66 14.39
N CYS A 175 3.25 2.04 14.26
CA CYS A 175 3.70 3.40 14.58
C CYS A 175 3.08 4.42 13.64
N ALA A 176 3.07 4.16 12.33
CA ALA A 176 2.42 5.02 11.35
C ALA A 176 0.91 5.15 11.64
N ALA A 177 0.25 4.04 11.96
CA ALA A 177 -1.17 4.04 12.34
C ALA A 177 -1.45 4.87 13.60
N ALA A 178 -0.59 4.79 14.62
CA ALA A 178 -0.71 5.58 15.83
C ALA A 178 -0.63 7.09 15.54
N VAL A 179 0.33 7.49 14.71
CA VAL A 179 0.47 8.89 14.31
C VAL A 179 -0.72 9.34 13.47
N ALA A 180 -1.17 8.55 12.50
CA ALA A 180 -2.34 8.90 11.68
C ALA A 180 -3.62 9.04 12.52
N ALA A 181 -3.87 8.12 13.47
CA ALA A 181 -5.02 8.18 14.36
C ALA A 181 -4.99 9.41 15.30
N ALA A 182 -3.81 9.96 15.55
CA ALA A 182 -3.65 11.14 16.41
C ALA A 182 -4.16 12.44 15.78
N PHE A 183 -4.38 12.46 14.47
CA PHE A 183 -4.98 13.61 13.78
C PHE A 183 -6.51 13.68 13.97
N ASN A 184 -7.11 12.87 14.84
CA ASN A 184 -8.56 12.87 15.06
C ASN A 184 -9.07 14.22 15.60
N ALA A 185 -10.25 14.62 15.12
CA ALA A 185 -10.84 15.93 15.44
C ALA A 185 -11.11 16.13 16.94
N ALA A 186 -11.38 15.03 17.68
CA ALA A 186 -11.64 15.07 19.12
C ALA A 186 -10.37 15.28 19.95
N SER A 187 -9.16 15.16 19.36
CA SER A 187 -7.87 15.19 20.07
C SER A 187 -7.81 14.18 21.23
N ASP A 188 -8.50 13.04 21.07
CA ASP A 188 -8.64 12.02 22.09
C ASP A 188 -7.54 10.95 21.96
N PRO A 189 -6.65 10.79 22.95
CA PRO A 189 -5.65 9.73 22.97
C PRO A 189 -6.24 8.32 22.97
N GLY A 190 -7.47 8.14 23.49
CA GLY A 190 -8.17 6.85 23.47
C GLY A 190 -8.41 6.35 22.06
N VAL A 191 -8.75 7.24 21.14
CA VAL A 191 -8.93 6.91 19.70
C VAL A 191 -7.66 6.33 19.11
N VAL A 192 -6.49 6.86 19.48
CA VAL A 192 -5.17 6.35 19.01
C VAL A 192 -4.94 4.94 19.52
N VAL A 193 -5.13 4.72 20.83
CA VAL A 193 -4.91 3.41 21.46
C VAL A 193 -5.84 2.36 20.85
N ASP A 194 -7.13 2.69 20.73
CA ASP A 194 -8.13 1.77 20.21
C ASP A 194 -7.89 1.44 18.73
N ALA A 195 -7.47 2.42 17.92
CA ALA A 195 -7.12 2.19 16.50
C ALA A 195 -5.93 1.23 16.36
N VAL A 196 -4.85 1.44 17.13
CA VAL A 196 -3.65 0.59 17.08
C VAL A 196 -3.99 -0.84 17.52
N LEU A 197 -4.74 -1.00 18.61
CA LEU A 197 -5.15 -2.33 19.12
C LEU A 197 -6.05 -3.06 18.10
N ARG A 198 -6.99 -2.35 17.50
CA ARG A 198 -7.88 -2.92 16.46
C ARG A 198 -7.09 -3.37 15.23
N ILE A 199 -6.18 -2.53 14.73
CA ILE A 199 -5.34 -2.87 13.56
C ILE A 199 -4.44 -4.06 13.87
N ALA A 200 -3.81 -4.09 15.05
CA ALA A 200 -3.00 -5.22 15.49
C ALA A 200 -3.84 -6.52 15.55
N GLN A 201 -5.05 -6.46 16.14
CA GLN A 201 -5.95 -7.61 16.23
C GLN A 201 -6.33 -8.18 14.86
N GLN A 202 -6.55 -7.31 13.88
CA GLN A 202 -6.95 -7.70 12.52
C GLN A 202 -5.80 -8.29 11.70
N ASN A 203 -4.57 -7.82 11.92
CA ASN A 203 -3.44 -8.14 11.06
C ASN A 203 -2.41 -9.08 11.70
N ASN A 204 -2.22 -9.02 13.01
CA ASN A 204 -1.25 -9.86 13.72
C ASN A 204 -1.66 -10.06 15.18
N LYS A 205 -2.24 -11.22 15.47
CA LYS A 205 -2.76 -11.55 16.81
C LYS A 205 -1.67 -11.55 17.88
N ASP A 206 -0.45 -11.96 17.56
CA ASP A 206 0.65 -12.00 18.53
C ASP A 206 1.03 -10.57 18.97
N LEU A 207 1.09 -9.63 18.02
CA LEU A 207 1.31 -8.23 18.32
C LEU A 207 0.14 -7.64 19.12
N PHE A 208 -1.09 -8.02 18.81
CA PHE A 208 -2.24 -7.60 19.59
C PHE A 208 -2.11 -7.99 21.07
N TYR A 209 -1.74 -9.24 21.35
CA TYR A 209 -1.57 -9.69 22.74
C TYR A 209 -0.44 -8.96 23.45
N GLN A 210 0.68 -8.73 22.76
CA GLN A 210 1.83 -7.99 23.31
C GLN A 210 1.48 -6.53 23.65
N LEU A 211 0.60 -5.88 22.88
CA LEU A 211 0.16 -4.50 23.11
C LEU A 211 -0.98 -4.40 24.12
N ASN A 212 -1.96 -5.28 24.01
CA ASN A 212 -3.19 -5.19 24.80
C ASN A 212 -2.96 -5.45 26.27
N GLN A 213 -2.12 -6.42 26.64
CA GLN A 213 -1.87 -6.76 28.03
C GLN A 213 -1.22 -5.61 28.81
N PRO A 214 -0.09 -5.02 28.40
CA PRO A 214 0.51 -3.90 29.14
C PRO A 214 -0.40 -2.66 29.14
N THR A 215 -1.15 -2.41 28.06
CA THR A 215 -2.08 -1.26 27.99
C THR A 215 -3.21 -1.41 29.02
N ARG A 216 -3.84 -2.57 29.10
CA ARG A 216 -4.89 -2.82 30.12
C ARG A 216 -4.36 -2.81 31.54
N THR A 217 -3.15 -3.30 31.76
CA THR A 217 -2.51 -3.23 33.07
C THR A 217 -2.25 -1.79 33.48
N ALA A 218 -1.76 -0.98 32.55
CA ALA A 218 -1.56 0.46 32.74
C ALA A 218 -2.86 1.18 33.12
N GLU A 219 -3.96 0.88 32.43
CA GLU A 219 -5.28 1.43 32.71
C GLU A 219 -5.74 1.13 34.17
N GLY A 220 -5.60 -0.12 34.60
CA GLY A 220 -5.97 -0.54 35.94
C GLY A 220 -5.16 0.15 37.04
N ILE A 221 -3.86 0.34 36.82
CA ILE A 221 -2.98 0.97 37.80
C ILE A 221 -3.13 2.49 37.81
N ALA A 222 -3.24 3.14 36.64
CA ALA A 222 -3.44 4.58 36.52
C ALA A 222 -4.72 5.05 37.26
N ALA A 223 -5.74 4.19 37.33
CA ALA A 223 -6.96 4.46 38.10
C ALA A 223 -6.73 4.56 39.60
N SER A 224 -5.58 4.06 40.14
CA SER A 224 -5.30 4.09 41.59
C SER A 224 -4.61 5.38 42.01
N SER A 225 -3.44 5.69 41.48
CA SER A 225 -2.70 6.97 41.68
C SER A 225 -1.53 7.09 40.69
N GLU A 226 -1.08 8.34 40.46
CA GLU A 226 0.12 8.61 39.66
C GLU A 226 1.38 7.98 40.26
N ASP A 227 1.56 8.03 41.57
CA ASP A 227 2.71 7.45 42.27
C ASP A 227 2.77 5.93 42.14
N ASN A 228 1.62 5.27 42.27
CA ASN A 228 1.53 3.83 42.02
C ASN A 228 1.85 3.48 40.58
N PHE A 229 1.40 4.32 39.63
CA PHE A 229 1.70 4.14 38.25
C PHE A 229 3.22 4.26 37.97
N ALA A 230 3.87 5.31 38.49
CA ALA A 230 5.30 5.51 38.36
C ALA A 230 6.09 4.33 38.96
N GLY A 231 5.71 3.86 40.15
CA GLY A 231 6.34 2.72 40.81
C GLY A 231 6.24 1.43 39.99
N TRP A 232 5.07 1.16 39.47
CA TRP A 232 4.84 0.01 38.58
C TRP A 232 5.62 0.15 37.26
N TRP A 233 5.50 1.30 36.60
CA TRP A 233 6.14 1.56 35.31
C TRP A 233 7.65 1.40 35.36
N LEU A 234 8.31 2.05 36.31
CA LEU A 234 9.76 1.94 36.50
C LEU A 234 10.17 0.51 36.89
N GLY A 235 9.37 -0.16 37.69
CA GLY A 235 9.60 -1.56 38.07
C GLY A 235 9.48 -2.54 36.90
N CYS A 236 8.48 -2.39 36.06
CA CYS A 236 8.26 -3.26 34.89
C CYS A 236 9.24 -2.93 33.76
N ALA A 237 9.41 -1.66 33.45
CA ALA A 237 10.30 -1.21 32.41
C ALA A 237 11.79 -1.48 32.76
N GLY A 238 12.14 -1.48 34.06
CA GLY A 238 13.49 -1.83 34.53
C GLY A 238 13.80 -3.33 34.58
N ARG A 239 12.80 -4.19 34.75
CA ARG A 239 13.03 -5.63 34.94
C ARG A 239 13.04 -6.46 33.64
N GLY A 240 12.76 -5.88 32.50
CA GLY A 240 12.75 -6.60 31.23
C GLY A 240 11.63 -7.63 31.06
N ASP A 241 10.64 -7.70 31.97
CA ASP A 241 9.57 -8.70 31.92
C ASP A 241 8.60 -8.43 30.77
N ALA A 242 8.32 -7.17 30.46
CA ALA A 242 7.66 -6.79 29.21
C ALA A 242 8.56 -6.96 27.97
N ARG A 243 9.83 -7.30 28.16
CA ARG A 243 10.89 -7.33 27.16
C ARG A 243 11.45 -8.73 26.93
N ARG A 244 11.28 -9.67 27.88
CA ARG A 244 11.93 -10.99 27.76
C ARG A 244 11.50 -11.80 26.55
N GLU A 245 10.27 -11.66 26.12
CA GLU A 245 9.75 -12.31 24.92
C GLU A 245 10.05 -11.53 23.67
N THR A 246 10.52 -10.29 23.81
CA THR A 246 10.80 -9.36 22.73
C THR A 246 12.27 -8.95 22.65
N ASN A 247 13.20 -9.62 23.32
CA ASN A 247 14.58 -9.16 23.51
C ASN A 247 15.35 -8.78 22.25
N TRP A 248 15.01 -9.37 21.14
CA TRP A 248 15.54 -9.03 19.82
C TRP A 248 14.60 -8.14 19.01
N ILE A 249 13.35 -8.16 19.40
CA ILE A 249 12.19 -7.56 18.77
C ILE A 249 11.72 -6.41 19.68
N ALA A 250 12.43 -6.19 20.77
CA ALA A 250 12.10 -5.29 21.86
C ALA A 250 12.05 -3.84 21.46
N PHE A 251 12.25 -3.58 20.22
CA PHE A 251 12.25 -2.27 19.71
C PHE A 251 10.93 -1.95 19.04
N ASN A 252 9.90 -2.38 19.64
CA ASN A 252 8.54 -2.02 19.43
C ASN A 252 8.27 -0.66 20.08
N PRO A 253 8.45 0.44 19.34
CA PRO A 253 8.30 1.76 19.92
C PRO A 253 6.87 2.04 20.33
N VAL A 254 5.88 1.36 19.74
CA VAL A 254 4.47 1.52 20.11
C VAL A 254 4.15 0.84 21.45
N SER A 255 4.72 -0.34 21.72
CA SER A 255 4.44 -1.04 22.99
C SER A 255 4.93 -0.27 24.19
N PHE A 256 5.94 0.58 24.03
CA PHE A 256 6.47 1.41 25.09
C PHE A 256 5.68 2.73 25.26
N ALA A 257 5.26 3.34 24.15
CA ALA A 257 4.52 4.59 24.17
C ALA A 257 3.01 4.39 24.45
N LEU A 258 2.40 3.33 23.90
CA LEU A 258 0.96 3.13 23.91
C LEU A 258 0.32 3.10 25.33
N PRO A 259 0.91 2.39 26.33
CA PRO A 259 0.40 2.40 27.69
C PRO A 259 0.40 3.79 28.35
N LEU A 260 1.31 4.68 27.93
CA LEU A 260 1.43 6.03 28.48
C LEU A 260 0.48 7.02 27.80
N LEU A 261 0.16 6.83 26.51
CA LEU A 261 -0.58 7.81 25.72
C LEU A 261 -1.96 8.11 26.29
N ARG A 262 -2.72 7.10 26.66
CA ARG A 262 -4.09 7.28 27.18
C ARG A 262 -4.15 8.17 28.43
N HIS A 263 -3.15 8.08 29.29
CA HIS A 263 -3.15 8.74 30.60
C HIS A 263 -2.35 10.03 30.64
N PHE A 264 -1.27 10.12 29.87
CA PHE A 264 -0.28 11.21 29.95
C PHE A 264 -0.11 12.02 28.68
N ALA A 265 -0.82 11.73 27.59
CA ALA A 265 -0.71 12.53 26.35
C ALA A 265 -1.18 13.99 26.54
N SER A 266 -1.90 14.30 27.61
CA SER A 266 -2.29 15.66 27.97
C SER A 266 -1.20 16.46 28.69
N ASP A 267 -0.16 15.79 29.19
CA ASP A 267 0.97 16.37 29.91
C ASP A 267 2.29 15.81 29.32
N ALA A 268 2.86 16.53 28.38
CA ALA A 268 4.07 16.10 27.69
C ALA A 268 5.26 15.92 28.63
N GLN A 269 5.34 16.71 29.71
CA GLN A 269 6.39 16.58 30.72
C GLN A 269 6.31 15.21 31.40
N LYS A 270 5.15 14.83 31.91
CA LYS A 270 4.94 13.52 32.56
C LYS A 270 5.13 12.37 31.59
N PHE A 271 4.60 12.51 30.38
CA PHE A 271 4.75 11.48 29.34
C PHE A 271 6.21 11.18 29.03
N PHE A 272 6.98 12.21 28.68
CA PHE A 272 8.39 12.01 28.35
C PHE A 272 9.22 11.57 29.54
N ALA A 273 8.95 12.13 30.72
CA ALA A 273 9.63 11.73 31.94
C ALA A 273 9.47 10.23 32.23
N LEU A 274 8.25 9.71 32.16
CA LEU A 274 8.00 8.28 32.30
C LEU A 274 8.65 7.45 31.18
N LEU A 275 8.67 7.97 29.95
CA LEU A 275 9.22 7.25 28.81
C LEU A 275 10.74 7.10 28.86
N VAL A 276 11.45 8.15 29.32
CA VAL A 276 12.93 8.18 29.34
C VAL A 276 13.56 7.74 30.66
N ALA A 277 12.82 7.74 31.76
CA ALA A 277 13.36 7.37 33.07
C ALA A 277 13.77 5.90 33.21
N PRO A 278 13.05 4.90 32.65
CA PRO A 278 13.44 3.50 32.84
C PRO A 278 14.87 3.22 32.39
N GLN A 279 15.62 2.51 33.22
CA GLN A 279 16.96 2.09 32.86
C GLN A 279 16.91 1.03 31.76
N PRO A 280 17.76 1.12 30.70
CA PRO A 280 17.87 0.05 29.73
C PRO A 280 18.29 -1.24 30.44
N ALA A 281 17.63 -2.36 30.09
CA ALA A 281 17.91 -3.66 30.69
C ALA A 281 19.31 -4.20 30.28
N SER A 282 19.83 -3.72 29.16
CA SER A 282 21.17 -4.09 28.67
C SER A 282 21.75 -2.96 27.80
N TRP A 283 23.07 -3.00 27.59
CA TRP A 283 23.74 -2.12 26.64
C TRP A 283 23.19 -2.28 25.19
N TYR A 284 22.67 -3.45 24.89
CA TYR A 284 22.04 -3.80 23.62
C TYR A 284 20.78 -2.97 23.37
N ASP A 285 19.93 -2.79 24.39
CA ASP A 285 18.73 -1.97 24.31
C ASP A 285 19.06 -0.51 23.95
N GLY A 286 20.20 -0.02 24.44
CA GLY A 286 20.69 1.31 24.10
C GLY A 286 21.18 1.45 22.66
N MET A 287 21.75 0.38 22.07
CA MET A 287 22.32 0.43 20.73
C MET A 287 21.28 0.39 19.61
N LEU A 288 20.18 -0.31 19.80
CA LEU A 288 19.19 -0.57 18.76
C LEU A 288 18.02 0.44 18.73
N GLY A 289 18.10 1.52 19.47
CA GLY A 289 17.23 2.68 19.32
C GLY A 289 15.86 2.59 20.02
N GLY A 290 15.66 1.66 20.96
CA GLY A 290 14.37 1.44 21.61
C GLY A 290 13.75 2.70 22.21
N HIS A 291 14.38 3.30 23.20
CA HIS A 291 13.88 4.50 23.86
C HIS A 291 13.81 5.74 22.97
N PRO A 292 14.84 6.08 22.18
CA PRO A 292 14.77 7.21 21.26
C PRO A 292 13.61 7.09 20.27
N VAL A 293 13.40 5.93 19.69
CA VAL A 293 12.32 5.72 18.72
C VAL A 293 10.94 5.79 19.38
N SER A 294 10.78 5.19 20.57
CA SER A 294 9.52 5.30 21.32
C SER A 294 9.20 6.75 21.68
N ALA A 295 10.22 7.53 22.01
CA ALA A 295 10.06 8.95 22.29
C ALA A 295 9.70 9.75 21.01
N VAL A 296 10.29 9.42 19.87
CA VAL A 296 9.89 9.99 18.56
C VAL A 296 8.41 9.75 18.29
N ILE A 297 7.96 8.51 18.39
CA ILE A 297 6.56 8.16 18.10
C ILE A 297 5.61 8.80 19.11
N GLY A 298 5.93 8.74 20.41
CA GLY A 298 5.13 9.39 21.45
C GLY A 298 5.02 10.90 21.26
N GLY A 299 6.13 11.55 20.97
CA GLY A 299 6.19 12.98 20.67
C GLY A 299 5.39 13.36 19.43
N ALA A 300 5.53 12.59 18.34
CA ALA A 300 4.78 12.78 17.12
C ALA A 300 3.26 12.65 17.36
N VAL A 301 2.83 11.64 18.12
CA VAL A 301 1.42 11.44 18.49
C VAL A 301 0.88 12.61 19.32
N ILE A 302 1.60 13.04 20.36
CA ILE A 302 1.18 14.18 21.20
C ILE A 302 1.05 15.45 20.37
N GLY A 303 2.03 15.71 19.51
CA GLY A 303 2.02 16.88 18.63
C GLY A 303 0.90 16.84 17.59
N ALA A 304 0.62 15.67 17.02
CA ALA A 304 -0.50 15.47 16.10
C ALA A 304 -1.88 15.65 16.79
N LEU A 305 -2.00 15.20 18.04
CA LEU A 305 -3.22 15.39 18.84
C LEU A 305 -3.50 16.86 19.19
N ARG A 306 -2.47 17.63 19.52
CA ARG A 306 -2.63 18.90 20.24
C ARG A 306 -1.89 20.09 19.62
N GLY A 307 -1.16 19.88 18.52
CA GLY A 307 -0.33 20.93 17.90
C GLY A 307 0.98 21.17 18.66
N ALA A 308 1.76 22.14 18.17
CA ALA A 308 3.06 22.48 18.74
C ALA A 308 2.97 23.06 20.17
N ASP A 309 1.85 23.68 20.51
CA ASP A 309 1.60 24.27 21.84
C ASP A 309 1.43 23.21 22.96
N ALA A 310 1.37 21.93 22.60
CA ALA A 310 1.45 20.83 23.56
C ALA A 310 2.82 20.77 24.29
N PHE A 311 3.84 21.37 23.72
CA PHE A 311 5.21 21.35 24.22
C PHE A 311 5.62 22.69 24.84
N ALA A 312 6.43 22.63 25.90
CA ALA A 312 6.94 23.81 26.56
C ALA A 312 7.72 24.71 25.61
N PRO A 313 7.63 26.05 25.75
CA PRO A 313 8.31 26.98 24.85
C PRO A 313 9.83 26.74 24.75
N GLU A 314 10.48 26.38 25.85
CA GLU A 314 11.90 26.02 25.90
C GLU A 314 12.23 24.78 25.08
N TRP A 315 11.33 23.79 25.03
CA TRP A 315 11.53 22.61 24.18
C TRP A 315 11.35 22.94 22.70
N ARG A 316 10.34 23.75 22.38
CA ARG A 316 10.14 24.21 21.00
C ARG A 316 11.34 25.01 20.50
N ALA A 317 11.91 25.84 21.34
CA ALA A 317 13.04 26.68 20.96
C ALA A 317 14.25 25.92 20.41
N TRP A 318 14.55 24.72 20.94
CA TRP A 318 15.64 23.89 20.41
C TRP A 318 15.17 22.84 19.39
N ALA A 319 13.89 22.44 19.40
CA ALA A 319 13.40 21.40 18.49
C ALA A 319 12.95 21.95 17.12
N GLU A 320 12.38 23.17 17.07
CA GLU A 320 11.93 23.78 15.82
C GLU A 320 13.03 23.93 14.76
N PRO A 321 14.27 24.34 15.08
CA PRO A 321 15.34 24.38 14.10
C PRO A 321 15.66 23.00 13.49
N ILE A 322 15.51 21.92 14.26
CA ILE A 322 15.72 20.55 13.80
C ILE A 322 14.58 20.14 12.86
N ALA A 323 13.35 20.47 13.23
CA ALA A 323 12.15 20.08 12.48
C ALA A 323 11.85 20.98 11.25
N ALA A 324 12.42 22.17 11.20
CA ALA A 324 12.13 23.15 10.13
C ALA A 324 12.33 22.61 8.70
N PRO A 325 13.37 21.79 8.39
CA PRO A 325 13.54 21.17 7.07
C PRO A 325 12.40 20.20 6.70
N TRP A 326 11.59 19.75 7.65
CA TRP A 326 10.54 18.77 7.46
C TRP A 326 9.15 19.42 7.19
N PHE A 327 8.98 20.69 7.57
CA PHE A 327 7.68 21.37 7.45
C PHE A 327 7.11 21.41 6.04
N PRO A 328 7.90 21.43 4.94
CA PRO A 328 7.34 21.40 3.58
C PRO A 328 6.52 20.16 3.24
N ILE A 329 6.54 19.09 4.06
CA ILE A 329 5.64 17.94 3.88
C ILE A 329 4.15 18.37 3.96
N ALA A 330 3.85 19.47 4.65
CA ALA A 330 2.50 20.01 4.72
C ALA A 330 1.94 20.32 3.33
N ASP A 331 2.76 20.86 2.40
CA ASP A 331 2.34 21.13 1.04
C ASP A 331 1.96 19.85 0.27
N VAL A 332 2.71 18.75 0.49
CA VAL A 332 2.43 17.43 -0.10
C VAL A 332 1.10 16.91 0.42
N ILE A 333 0.87 17.00 1.74
CA ILE A 333 -0.38 16.57 2.38
C ILE A 333 -1.57 17.39 1.87
N GLN A 334 -1.43 18.72 1.78
CA GLN A 334 -2.48 19.59 1.24
C GLN A 334 -2.79 19.30 -0.23
N GLY A 335 -1.76 19.00 -1.05
CA GLY A 335 -1.94 18.55 -2.42
C GLY A 335 -2.76 17.25 -2.50
N ARG A 336 -2.45 16.25 -1.66
CA ARG A 336 -3.24 15.02 -1.57
C ARG A 336 -4.68 15.28 -1.13
N MET A 337 -4.90 16.14 -0.14
CA MET A 337 -6.25 16.52 0.29
C MET A 337 -7.07 17.15 -0.86
N ALA A 338 -6.45 17.99 -1.67
CA ALA A 338 -7.13 18.59 -2.82
C ALA A 338 -7.55 17.52 -3.84
N GLN A 339 -6.65 16.60 -4.17
CA GLN A 339 -6.94 15.45 -5.04
C GLN A 339 -8.06 14.58 -4.48
N GLU A 340 -8.05 14.25 -3.19
CA GLU A 340 -9.11 13.44 -2.56
C GLU A 340 -10.47 14.12 -2.58
N ARG A 341 -10.53 15.46 -2.42
CA ARG A 341 -11.80 16.20 -2.56
C ARG A 341 -12.37 16.05 -3.97
N GLU A 342 -11.53 16.08 -5.00
CA GLU A 342 -11.95 15.83 -6.37
C GLU A 342 -12.49 14.40 -6.54
N ILE A 343 -11.74 13.39 -6.04
CA ILE A 343 -12.16 11.98 -6.09
C ILE A 343 -13.51 11.79 -5.38
N ILE A 344 -13.71 12.40 -4.20
CA ILE A 344 -14.99 12.38 -3.47
C ILE A 344 -16.09 12.94 -4.34
N ALA A 345 -15.92 14.13 -4.90
CA ALA A 345 -16.92 14.79 -5.71
C ALA A 345 -17.31 13.98 -6.97
N VAL A 346 -16.31 13.37 -7.63
CA VAL A 346 -16.57 12.51 -8.79
C VAL A 346 -17.27 11.22 -8.36
N THR A 347 -16.85 10.60 -7.26
CA THR A 347 -17.49 9.39 -6.72
C THR A 347 -18.95 9.64 -6.36
N GLU A 348 -19.28 10.78 -5.75
CA GLU A 348 -20.66 11.19 -5.46
C GLU A 348 -21.51 11.32 -6.72
N ARG A 349 -20.97 11.94 -7.78
CA ARG A 349 -21.66 12.04 -9.06
C ARG A 349 -21.93 10.68 -9.69
N LEU A 350 -20.94 9.79 -9.64
CA LEU A 350 -21.04 8.41 -10.15
C LEU A 350 -22.09 7.59 -9.36
N ALA A 351 -22.12 7.75 -8.04
CA ALA A 351 -23.02 7.01 -7.15
C ALA A 351 -24.45 7.59 -7.12
N ALA A 352 -24.67 8.78 -7.64
CA ALA A 352 -25.99 9.42 -7.65
C ALA A 352 -27.00 8.59 -8.45
N ALA A 353 -28.22 8.45 -7.89
CA ALA A 353 -29.32 7.75 -8.56
C ALA A 353 -29.74 8.45 -9.84
N ARG A 354 -30.01 7.70 -10.90
CA ARG A 354 -30.51 8.18 -12.18
C ARG A 354 -32.05 8.07 -12.24
N PRO A 355 -32.72 8.91 -13.07
CA PRO A 355 -34.18 8.83 -13.24
C PRO A 355 -34.71 7.44 -13.70
N GLU A 356 -33.92 6.77 -14.52
CA GLU A 356 -34.21 5.42 -15.04
C GLU A 356 -33.89 4.28 -14.04
N GLY A 357 -33.37 4.64 -12.86
CA GLY A 357 -32.92 3.72 -11.81
C GLY A 357 -31.43 3.35 -11.88
N GLY A 358 -30.90 2.84 -10.77
CA GLY A 358 -29.47 2.57 -10.62
C GLY A 358 -28.61 3.85 -10.56
N SER A 359 -27.29 3.68 -10.71
CA SER A 359 -26.32 4.79 -10.78
C SER A 359 -25.32 4.56 -11.91
N LEU A 360 -24.59 5.61 -12.31
CA LEU A 360 -23.52 5.45 -13.32
C LEU A 360 -22.41 4.54 -12.81
N LEU A 361 -22.13 4.55 -11.52
CA LEU A 361 -21.16 3.65 -10.90
C LEU A 361 -21.55 2.18 -11.09
N HIS A 362 -22.81 1.83 -10.79
CA HIS A 362 -23.30 0.47 -10.99
C HIS A 362 -23.22 0.03 -12.45
N ASP A 363 -23.61 0.91 -13.36
CA ASP A 363 -23.59 0.66 -14.80
C ASP A 363 -22.18 0.38 -15.31
N LYS A 364 -21.21 1.23 -14.93
CA LYS A 364 -19.79 1.06 -15.35
C LYS A 364 -19.13 -0.17 -14.70
N VAL A 365 -19.35 -0.43 -13.40
CA VAL A 365 -18.82 -1.63 -12.73
C VAL A 365 -19.43 -2.90 -13.28
N TYR A 366 -20.73 -2.88 -13.58
CA TYR A 366 -21.38 -4.02 -14.23
C TYR A 366 -20.90 -4.20 -15.67
N GLY A 367 -20.71 -3.12 -16.42
CA GLY A 367 -20.12 -3.15 -17.76
C GLY A 367 -18.71 -3.73 -17.78
N CYS A 368 -17.87 -3.37 -16.79
CA CYS A 368 -16.54 -3.93 -16.59
C CYS A 368 -16.58 -5.47 -16.48
N MET A 369 -17.36 -5.98 -15.53
CA MET A 369 -17.42 -7.43 -15.25
C MET A 369 -18.10 -8.20 -16.36
N LEU A 370 -19.20 -7.68 -16.92
CA LEU A 370 -19.99 -8.34 -17.94
C LEU A 370 -19.23 -8.46 -19.27
N ALA A 371 -18.65 -7.34 -19.73
CA ALA A 371 -17.90 -7.33 -20.98
C ALA A 371 -16.61 -8.15 -20.87
N GLY A 372 -15.94 -8.11 -19.71
CA GLY A 372 -14.78 -8.96 -19.44
C GLY A 372 -15.10 -10.45 -19.52
N ALA A 373 -16.21 -10.88 -18.92
CA ALA A 373 -16.66 -12.27 -18.98
C ALA A 373 -16.99 -12.73 -20.42
N ILE A 374 -17.61 -11.86 -21.21
CA ILE A 374 -17.93 -12.15 -22.62
C ILE A 374 -16.65 -12.24 -23.46
N GLY A 375 -15.73 -11.27 -23.33
CA GLY A 375 -14.48 -11.27 -24.06
C GLY A 375 -13.63 -12.53 -23.78
N ASN A 376 -13.49 -12.89 -22.50
CA ASN A 376 -12.82 -14.12 -22.08
C ASN A 376 -13.47 -15.36 -22.72
N ALA A 377 -14.80 -15.53 -22.61
CA ALA A 377 -15.52 -16.65 -23.20
C ALA A 377 -15.44 -16.70 -24.73
N MET A 378 -15.30 -15.56 -25.40
CA MET A 378 -15.10 -15.49 -26.86
C MET A 378 -13.73 -15.95 -27.28
N GLY A 379 -12.69 -15.54 -26.55
CA GLY A 379 -11.31 -15.87 -26.88
C GLY A 379 -10.92 -17.32 -26.59
N SER A 380 -11.45 -17.89 -25.51
CA SER A 380 -11.08 -19.20 -25.00
C SER A 380 -11.13 -20.36 -26.03
N PRO A 381 -12.11 -20.48 -26.97
CA PRO A 381 -12.10 -21.56 -27.97
C PRO A 381 -10.96 -21.48 -28.98
N VAL A 382 -10.30 -20.35 -29.14
CA VAL A 382 -9.21 -20.11 -30.10
C VAL A 382 -7.88 -19.78 -29.43
N GLU A 383 -7.81 -19.87 -28.10
CA GLU A 383 -6.59 -19.72 -27.32
C GLU A 383 -5.46 -20.65 -27.82
N GLY A 384 -4.23 -20.16 -27.81
CA GLY A 384 -3.05 -20.88 -28.29
C GLY A 384 -2.87 -20.87 -29.81
N ARG A 385 -3.83 -20.34 -30.56
CA ARG A 385 -3.74 -20.27 -32.03
C ARG A 385 -3.10 -18.97 -32.50
N MET A 386 -2.52 -19.03 -33.69
CA MET A 386 -2.10 -17.83 -34.42
C MET A 386 -3.29 -17.26 -35.20
N TYR A 387 -3.31 -15.95 -35.46
CA TYR A 387 -4.44 -15.30 -36.13
C TYR A 387 -4.75 -15.92 -37.50
N TRP A 388 -3.74 -16.36 -38.27
CA TRP A 388 -3.97 -17.01 -39.58
C TRP A 388 -4.59 -18.41 -39.44
N GLU A 389 -4.41 -19.11 -38.34
CA GLU A 389 -5.05 -20.39 -38.08
C GLU A 389 -6.52 -20.18 -37.74
N ILE A 390 -6.84 -19.07 -37.03
CA ILE A 390 -8.21 -18.63 -36.75
C ILE A 390 -8.91 -18.26 -38.05
N ASP A 391 -8.29 -17.46 -38.91
CA ASP A 391 -8.85 -17.07 -40.22
C ASP A 391 -9.12 -18.28 -41.13
N ALA A 392 -8.24 -19.28 -41.10
CA ALA A 392 -8.42 -20.52 -41.88
C ALA A 392 -9.62 -21.35 -41.38
N GLN A 393 -9.89 -21.35 -40.08
CA GLN A 393 -11.00 -22.09 -39.48
C GLN A 393 -12.29 -21.31 -39.49
N TYR A 394 -12.25 -20.01 -39.29
CA TYR A 394 -13.37 -19.10 -39.21
C TYR A 394 -13.21 -17.97 -40.24
N PRO A 395 -13.59 -18.18 -41.51
CA PRO A 395 -13.50 -17.13 -42.52
C PRO A 395 -14.30 -15.89 -42.09
N GLY A 396 -13.60 -14.74 -41.99
CA GLY A 396 -14.19 -13.50 -41.45
C GLY A 396 -14.04 -13.34 -39.94
N GLY A 397 -13.36 -14.26 -39.27
CA GLY A 397 -13.07 -14.24 -37.84
C GLY A 397 -14.22 -14.77 -36.95
N VAL A 398 -13.90 -14.92 -35.66
CA VAL A 398 -14.88 -15.22 -34.61
C VAL A 398 -15.59 -13.94 -34.21
N THR A 399 -16.90 -13.85 -34.42
CA THR A 399 -17.71 -12.63 -34.21
C THR A 399 -18.78 -12.78 -33.13
N THR A 400 -18.84 -13.93 -32.47
CA THR A 400 -19.78 -14.21 -31.38
C THR A 400 -19.21 -15.26 -30.44
N VAL A 401 -19.84 -15.47 -29.30
CA VAL A 401 -19.49 -16.53 -28.36
C VAL A 401 -19.78 -17.89 -29.01
N LEU A 402 -18.75 -18.71 -29.20
CA LEU A 402 -18.85 -20.03 -29.81
C LEU A 402 -19.37 -21.10 -28.83
N ASP A 403 -19.05 -20.98 -27.56
CA ASP A 403 -19.46 -21.88 -26.49
C ASP A 403 -20.08 -21.09 -25.32
N PRO A 404 -21.42 -20.97 -25.26
CA PRO A 404 -22.09 -20.25 -24.17
C PRO A 404 -21.81 -20.85 -22.77
N GLY A 405 -21.36 -22.11 -22.66
CA GLY A 405 -20.99 -22.71 -21.39
C GLY A 405 -19.84 -21.99 -20.71
N ARG A 406 -18.94 -21.36 -21.46
CA ARG A 406 -17.78 -20.60 -20.96
C ARG A 406 -18.16 -19.25 -20.34
N LEU A 407 -19.35 -18.73 -20.60
CA LEU A 407 -19.88 -17.53 -19.94
C LEU A 407 -20.11 -17.70 -18.42
N GLU A 408 -19.99 -18.91 -17.90
CA GLU A 408 -20.01 -19.14 -16.45
C GLU A 408 -18.74 -18.67 -15.72
N GLY A 409 -17.70 -18.39 -16.47
CA GLY A 409 -16.42 -17.86 -16.02
C GLY A 409 -15.35 -18.93 -15.92
N GLU A 410 -14.21 -18.64 -16.52
CA GLU A 410 -12.95 -19.40 -16.42
C GLU A 410 -12.08 -18.82 -15.29
N ASP A 411 -10.83 -19.24 -15.23
CA ASP A 411 -9.89 -18.83 -14.16
C ASP A 411 -9.70 -17.32 -14.06
N ASP A 412 -9.59 -16.58 -15.16
CA ASP A 412 -9.53 -15.12 -15.19
C ASP A 412 -10.63 -14.49 -14.34
N ASN A 413 -11.88 -14.84 -14.66
CA ASN A 413 -13.03 -14.27 -13.98
C ASN A 413 -13.14 -14.76 -12.52
N GLN A 414 -12.76 -16.01 -12.25
CA GLN A 414 -12.77 -16.56 -10.89
C GLN A 414 -11.76 -15.85 -10.00
N MET A 415 -10.56 -15.58 -10.51
CA MET A 415 -9.52 -14.86 -9.79
C MET A 415 -9.91 -13.40 -9.51
N ALA A 416 -10.46 -12.72 -10.50
CA ALA A 416 -10.98 -11.37 -10.32
C ALA A 416 -12.09 -11.34 -9.24
N MET A 417 -12.98 -12.33 -9.25
CA MET A 417 -14.04 -12.44 -8.25
C MET A 417 -13.52 -12.71 -6.83
N LEU A 418 -12.46 -13.52 -6.66
CA LEU A 418 -11.82 -13.71 -5.36
C LEU A 418 -11.26 -12.38 -4.81
N LEU A 419 -10.72 -11.53 -5.69
CA LEU A 419 -10.23 -10.22 -5.29
C LEU A 419 -11.38 -9.27 -4.92
N VAL A 420 -12.50 -9.29 -5.67
CA VAL A 420 -13.74 -8.56 -5.29
C VAL A 420 -14.23 -9.00 -3.92
N GLU A 421 -14.28 -10.31 -3.65
CA GLU A 421 -14.70 -10.85 -2.37
C GLU A 421 -13.78 -10.39 -1.23
N THR A 422 -12.47 -10.31 -1.48
CA THR A 422 -11.51 -9.76 -0.51
C THR A 422 -11.86 -8.31 -0.14
N TYR A 423 -12.18 -7.45 -1.13
CA TYR A 423 -12.63 -6.08 -0.88
C TYR A 423 -13.95 -6.03 -0.10
N LEU A 424 -14.90 -6.91 -0.44
CA LEU A 424 -16.20 -6.99 0.25
C LEU A 424 -16.03 -7.40 1.73
N GLU A 425 -15.14 -8.33 2.02
CA GLU A 425 -14.83 -8.77 3.39
C GLU A 425 -14.12 -7.69 4.20
N ARG A 426 -13.33 -6.86 3.54
CA ARG A 426 -12.67 -5.71 4.16
C ARG A 426 -13.60 -4.52 4.45
N ASP A 427 -14.87 -4.59 4.06
CA ASP A 427 -15.92 -3.59 4.33
C ASP A 427 -15.50 -2.14 3.98
N GLY A 428 -14.83 -1.96 2.84
CA GLY A 428 -14.37 -0.66 2.35
C GLY A 428 -13.01 -0.21 2.88
N LEU A 429 -12.35 -1.02 3.70
CA LEU A 429 -10.94 -0.81 4.06
C LEU A 429 -10.02 -1.22 2.91
N PRO A 430 -8.81 -0.65 2.83
CA PRO A 430 -7.86 -1.02 1.79
C PRO A 430 -7.43 -2.48 1.89
N VAL A 431 -7.08 -3.06 0.75
CA VAL A 431 -6.61 -4.43 0.59
C VAL A 431 -5.11 -4.43 0.32
N MET A 432 -4.39 -5.38 0.89
CA MET A 432 -3.01 -5.71 0.52
C MET A 432 -2.87 -7.21 0.24
N ALA A 433 -1.71 -7.63 -0.25
CA ALA A 433 -1.39 -9.02 -0.57
C ALA A 433 -1.75 -10.02 0.55
N ARG A 434 -1.57 -9.64 1.83
CA ARG A 434 -1.91 -10.49 2.98
C ARG A 434 -3.41 -10.84 3.00
N HIS A 435 -4.28 -9.86 2.77
CA HIS A 435 -5.73 -10.07 2.77
C HIS A 435 -6.16 -10.97 1.62
N PHE A 436 -5.62 -10.72 0.42
CA PHE A 436 -5.89 -11.56 -0.74
C PHE A 436 -5.34 -12.98 -0.56
N GLY A 437 -4.16 -13.13 0.08
CA GLY A 437 -3.59 -14.43 0.43
C GLY A 437 -4.45 -15.24 1.40
N GLU A 438 -5.09 -14.61 2.38
CA GLU A 438 -6.05 -15.30 3.27
C GLU A 438 -7.30 -15.76 2.50
N THR A 439 -7.84 -14.91 1.62
CA THR A 439 -8.96 -15.32 0.73
C THR A 439 -8.57 -16.51 -0.15
N TRP A 440 -7.34 -16.54 -0.68
CA TRP A 440 -6.84 -17.70 -1.43
C TRP A 440 -6.81 -18.95 -0.58
N LYS A 441 -6.26 -18.91 0.63
CA LYS A 441 -6.21 -20.07 1.53
C LYS A 441 -7.59 -20.66 1.81
N GLU A 442 -8.60 -19.81 1.93
CA GLU A 442 -9.96 -20.22 2.29
C GLU A 442 -10.76 -20.70 1.09
N ARG A 443 -10.55 -20.13 -0.09
CA ARG A 443 -11.51 -20.28 -1.22
C ARG A 443 -10.88 -20.72 -2.52
N LEU A 444 -9.58 -20.60 -2.72
CA LEU A 444 -8.94 -21.05 -3.96
C LEU A 444 -8.97 -22.57 -4.05
N ASN A 445 -9.47 -23.07 -5.16
CA ASN A 445 -9.30 -24.47 -5.49
C ASN A 445 -7.95 -24.70 -6.17
N ARG A 446 -6.99 -25.26 -5.43
CA ARG A 446 -5.61 -25.49 -5.91
C ARG A 446 -5.56 -26.31 -7.22
N ASP A 447 -6.51 -27.20 -7.42
CA ASP A 447 -6.56 -28.07 -8.61
C ASP A 447 -7.06 -27.33 -9.85
N HIS A 448 -7.76 -26.21 -9.70
CA HIS A 448 -8.17 -25.35 -10.82
C HIS A 448 -7.04 -24.44 -11.29
N PHE A 449 -6.16 -24.00 -10.38
CA PHE A 449 -5.10 -23.04 -10.65
C PHE A 449 -3.74 -23.71 -10.52
N TYR A 450 -3.46 -24.67 -11.40
CA TYR A 450 -2.21 -25.43 -11.40
C TYR A 450 -1.05 -24.71 -12.09
N ILE A 451 -1.28 -23.54 -12.68
CA ILE A 451 -0.22 -22.74 -13.30
C ILE A 451 0.89 -22.48 -12.29
N LEU A 452 2.13 -22.72 -12.70
CA LEU A 452 3.30 -22.81 -11.83
C LEU A 452 3.44 -21.65 -10.84
N CYS A 453 3.22 -20.39 -11.29
CA CYS A 453 3.32 -19.21 -10.45
C CYS A 453 2.25 -19.17 -9.35
N MET A 454 0.99 -19.39 -9.71
CA MET A 454 -0.14 -19.31 -8.79
C MET A 454 -0.14 -20.47 -7.80
N GLY A 455 0.06 -21.68 -8.28
CA GLY A 455 0.14 -22.85 -7.43
C GLY A 455 1.32 -22.82 -6.46
N ASN A 456 2.48 -22.33 -6.91
CA ASN A 456 3.65 -22.17 -6.06
C ASN A 456 3.41 -21.11 -4.98
N ALA A 457 2.86 -19.96 -5.33
CA ALA A 457 2.50 -18.92 -4.37
C ALA A 457 1.47 -19.42 -3.34
N TYR A 458 0.42 -20.10 -3.79
CA TYR A 458 -0.58 -20.73 -2.92
C TYR A 458 0.06 -21.68 -1.91
N ASP A 459 0.92 -22.57 -2.37
CA ASP A 459 1.62 -23.55 -1.50
C ASP A 459 2.51 -22.83 -0.47
N LEU A 460 3.20 -21.75 -0.85
CA LEU A 460 4.02 -20.94 0.06
C LEU A 460 3.14 -20.23 1.10
N ILE A 461 2.04 -19.61 0.67
CA ILE A 461 1.08 -18.93 1.55
C ILE A 461 0.49 -19.90 2.57
N CYS A 462 0.08 -21.10 2.14
CA CYS A 462 -0.45 -22.14 3.02
C CYS A 462 0.58 -22.63 4.05
N ARG A 463 1.88 -22.56 3.73
CA ARG A 463 2.99 -22.84 4.65
C ARG A 463 3.37 -21.69 5.57
N GLY A 464 2.64 -20.57 5.51
CA GLY A 464 2.82 -19.40 6.38
C GLY A 464 3.86 -18.40 5.91
N TRP A 465 4.30 -18.47 4.65
CA TRP A 465 5.12 -17.40 4.06
C TRP A 465 4.33 -16.10 3.97
N ASP A 466 5.04 -14.98 4.01
CA ASP A 466 4.41 -13.67 3.88
C ASP A 466 3.90 -13.47 2.44
N PRO A 467 2.60 -13.28 2.23
CA PRO A 467 2.04 -13.12 0.89
C PRO A 467 2.63 -11.95 0.08
N ARG A 468 3.16 -10.91 0.75
CA ARG A 468 3.78 -9.76 0.06
C ARG A 468 4.98 -10.13 -0.82
N ILE A 469 5.57 -11.31 -0.60
CA ILE A 469 6.82 -11.70 -1.24
C ILE A 469 6.76 -13.05 -1.97
N THR A 470 5.67 -13.79 -1.84
CA THR A 470 5.59 -15.17 -2.37
C THR A 470 5.72 -15.25 -3.88
N GLY A 471 5.38 -14.18 -4.61
CA GLY A 471 5.50 -14.10 -6.07
C GLY A 471 6.95 -13.93 -6.59
N HIS A 472 7.88 -13.45 -5.75
CA HIS A 472 9.27 -13.21 -6.20
C HIS A 472 9.99 -14.46 -6.73
N TRP A 473 9.55 -15.66 -6.35
CA TRP A 473 10.10 -16.94 -6.83
C TRP A 473 9.25 -17.60 -7.90
N GLY A 474 8.23 -16.87 -8.42
CA GLY A 474 7.34 -17.35 -9.48
C GLY A 474 7.94 -17.23 -10.87
N VAL A 475 7.35 -17.96 -11.80
CA VAL A 475 7.55 -17.80 -13.25
C VAL A 475 6.67 -16.65 -13.72
N VAL A 476 7.20 -15.77 -14.58
CA VAL A 476 6.43 -14.65 -15.14
C VAL A 476 5.43 -15.20 -16.16
N THR A 477 4.15 -14.93 -15.95
CA THR A 477 3.03 -15.27 -16.83
C THR A 477 2.02 -14.11 -16.84
N GLY A 478 0.91 -14.22 -17.58
CA GLY A 478 -0.14 -13.19 -17.59
C GLY A 478 -1.11 -13.21 -16.41
N SER A 479 -0.81 -13.93 -15.33
CA SER A 479 -1.80 -14.23 -14.29
C SER A 479 -2.26 -13.06 -13.42
N THR A 480 -1.58 -11.91 -13.42
CA THR A 480 -2.10 -10.68 -12.80
C THR A 480 -2.90 -9.83 -13.78
N VAL A 481 -2.49 -9.81 -15.06
CA VAL A 481 -3.24 -9.10 -16.12
C VAL A 481 -4.67 -9.60 -16.22
N MET A 482 -4.87 -10.88 -16.00
CA MET A 482 -6.20 -11.50 -16.12
C MET A 482 -7.17 -11.11 -14.99
N CYS A 483 -6.74 -10.47 -13.87
CA CYS A 483 -7.62 -10.34 -12.70
C CYS A 483 -7.43 -9.10 -11.81
N MET A 484 -6.60 -8.12 -12.17
CA MET A 484 -6.33 -6.94 -11.30
C MET A 484 -7.29 -5.76 -11.50
N GLU A 485 -8.29 -5.87 -12.37
CA GLU A 485 -9.31 -4.82 -12.54
C GLU A 485 -10.05 -4.43 -11.25
N PRO A 486 -10.33 -5.31 -10.27
CA PRO A 486 -11.00 -4.89 -9.04
C PRO A 486 -10.21 -3.83 -8.25
N VAL A 487 -8.86 -3.82 -8.36
CA VAL A 487 -8.04 -2.76 -7.76
C VAL A 487 -8.34 -1.41 -8.39
N GLY A 488 -8.40 -1.36 -9.73
CA GLY A 488 -8.78 -0.15 -10.46
C GLY A 488 -10.20 0.32 -10.13
N VAL A 489 -11.14 -0.62 -10.03
CA VAL A 489 -12.53 -0.32 -9.64
C VAL A 489 -12.59 0.25 -8.22
N TYR A 490 -11.88 -0.34 -7.26
CA TYR A 490 -11.80 0.19 -5.90
C TYR A 490 -11.20 1.60 -5.87
N HIS A 491 -10.17 1.86 -6.64
CA HIS A 491 -9.49 3.16 -6.74
C HIS A 491 -10.06 4.06 -7.87
N LEU A 492 -11.33 3.89 -8.21
CA LEU A 492 -11.98 4.68 -9.26
C LEU A 492 -11.51 6.15 -9.22
N THR A 493 -11.17 6.70 -10.37
CA THR A 493 -10.70 8.07 -10.57
C THR A 493 -9.36 8.45 -9.89
N ASP A 494 -8.66 7.46 -9.30
CA ASP A 494 -7.33 7.61 -8.71
C ASP A 494 -6.33 6.59 -9.33
N PRO A 495 -5.88 6.80 -10.56
CA PRO A 495 -4.97 5.88 -11.25
C PRO A 495 -3.66 5.63 -10.51
N GLU A 496 -3.13 6.64 -9.79
CA GLU A 496 -1.89 6.51 -9.02
C GLU A 496 -2.03 5.51 -7.87
N SER A 497 -3.07 5.66 -7.06
CA SER A 497 -3.32 4.71 -5.96
C SER A 497 -3.66 3.31 -6.48
N ALA A 498 -4.37 3.20 -7.61
CA ALA A 498 -4.65 1.94 -8.26
C ALA A 498 -3.37 1.22 -8.69
N ALA A 499 -2.45 1.93 -9.32
CA ALA A 499 -1.15 1.43 -9.75
C ALA A 499 -0.31 0.91 -8.57
N ILE A 500 -0.23 1.68 -7.48
CA ILE A 500 0.55 1.33 -6.29
C ILE A 500 0.00 0.08 -5.62
N ASP A 501 -1.31 0.00 -5.40
CA ASP A 501 -1.92 -1.15 -4.72
C ASP A 501 -1.91 -2.40 -5.61
N ALA A 502 -2.13 -2.28 -6.92
CA ALA A 502 -2.01 -3.40 -7.84
C ALA A 502 -0.59 -3.97 -7.85
N THR A 503 0.43 -3.10 -7.85
CA THR A 503 1.84 -3.51 -7.72
C THR A 503 2.05 -4.32 -6.45
N ALA A 504 1.63 -3.79 -5.30
CA ALA A 504 1.83 -4.44 -4.01
C ALA A 504 1.10 -5.80 -3.90
N ILE A 505 -0.14 -5.88 -4.40
CA ILE A 505 -0.93 -7.12 -4.39
C ILE A 505 -0.34 -8.15 -5.36
N SER A 506 0.13 -7.73 -6.53
CA SER A 506 0.66 -8.63 -7.57
C SER A 506 1.90 -9.40 -7.11
N TYR A 507 2.76 -8.81 -6.26
CA TYR A 507 3.92 -9.51 -5.69
C TYR A 507 3.55 -10.71 -4.81
N MET A 508 2.28 -10.93 -4.54
CA MET A 508 1.80 -12.15 -3.88
C MET A 508 2.05 -13.40 -4.73
N TYR A 509 1.91 -13.32 -6.05
CA TYR A 509 2.03 -14.50 -6.92
C TYR A 509 2.77 -14.26 -8.23
N GLN A 510 3.19 -12.99 -8.48
CA GLN A 510 3.91 -12.62 -9.70
C GLN A 510 5.08 -11.66 -9.43
N ARG A 511 5.88 -11.43 -10.46
CA ARG A 511 7.02 -10.52 -10.47
C ARG A 511 7.29 -9.94 -11.86
N GLY A 512 8.20 -8.97 -11.93
CA GLY A 512 8.72 -8.45 -13.19
C GLY A 512 7.62 -7.89 -14.09
N ARG A 513 7.61 -8.30 -15.38
CA ARG A 513 6.71 -7.76 -16.40
C ARG A 513 5.22 -7.97 -16.09
N ASP A 514 4.85 -9.03 -15.36
CA ASP A 514 3.46 -9.25 -14.99
C ASP A 514 2.97 -8.19 -13.98
N VAL A 515 3.80 -7.87 -12.98
CA VAL A 515 3.50 -6.77 -12.05
C VAL A 515 3.40 -5.44 -12.78
N MET A 516 4.29 -5.16 -13.76
CA MET A 516 4.22 -3.95 -14.59
C MET A 516 2.90 -3.85 -15.35
N ALA A 517 2.46 -4.94 -15.96
CA ALA A 517 1.20 -4.98 -16.70
C ALA A 517 -0.03 -4.80 -15.79
N ALA A 518 -0.03 -5.43 -14.61
CA ALA A 518 -1.08 -5.26 -13.60
C ALA A 518 -1.17 -3.81 -13.10
N THR A 519 -0.04 -3.16 -12.90
CA THR A 519 0.07 -1.74 -12.52
C THR A 519 -0.64 -0.85 -13.52
N MET A 520 -0.33 -1.03 -14.82
CA MET A 520 -0.97 -0.31 -15.91
C MET A 520 -2.47 -0.61 -16.00
N LEU A 521 -2.86 -1.88 -15.91
CA LEU A 521 -4.26 -2.31 -15.98
C LEU A 521 -5.10 -1.62 -14.89
N ALA A 522 -4.68 -1.65 -13.65
CA ALA A 522 -5.43 -1.05 -12.56
C ALA A 522 -5.56 0.48 -12.72
N ALA A 523 -4.49 1.16 -13.12
CA ALA A 523 -4.52 2.60 -13.41
C ALA A 523 -5.50 2.93 -14.55
N THR A 524 -5.48 2.14 -15.60
CA THR A 524 -6.34 2.30 -16.79
C THR A 524 -7.82 2.12 -16.44
N VAL A 525 -8.15 1.11 -15.63
CA VAL A 525 -9.52 0.86 -15.16
C VAL A 525 -10.00 2.01 -14.25
N ALA A 526 -9.13 2.51 -13.35
CA ALA A 526 -9.47 3.63 -12.49
C ALA A 526 -9.81 4.89 -13.30
N GLU A 527 -9.10 5.17 -14.38
CA GLU A 527 -9.38 6.27 -15.30
C GLU A 527 -10.67 6.02 -16.10
N ALA A 528 -10.85 4.81 -16.64
CA ALA A 528 -12.04 4.48 -17.45
C ALA A 528 -13.37 4.64 -16.69
N LEU A 529 -13.32 4.62 -15.36
CA LEU A 529 -14.49 4.85 -14.50
C LEU A 529 -14.88 6.34 -14.40
N ARG A 530 -14.03 7.29 -14.79
CA ARG A 530 -14.44 8.72 -14.80
C ARG A 530 -15.65 8.92 -15.71
N PRO A 531 -16.61 9.77 -15.34
CA PRO A 531 -17.79 10.06 -16.18
C PRO A 531 -17.41 10.60 -17.56
N GLU A 532 -16.36 11.42 -17.62
CA GLU A 532 -15.84 12.10 -18.80
C GLU A 532 -14.68 11.37 -19.50
N ALA A 533 -14.35 10.13 -19.07
CA ALA A 533 -13.26 9.38 -19.66
C ALA A 533 -13.48 9.12 -21.17
N THR A 534 -12.39 9.20 -21.92
CA THR A 534 -12.31 8.90 -23.34
C THR A 534 -11.33 7.74 -23.56
N VAL A 535 -11.31 7.16 -24.75
CA VAL A 535 -10.28 6.16 -25.10
C VAL A 535 -8.90 6.75 -24.91
N ASP A 536 -8.67 7.99 -25.38
CA ASP A 536 -7.37 8.66 -25.25
C ASP A 536 -6.96 8.84 -23.78
N SER A 537 -7.84 9.33 -22.90
CA SER A 537 -7.50 9.50 -21.46
C SER A 537 -7.18 8.16 -20.77
N VAL A 538 -7.85 7.09 -21.19
CA VAL A 538 -7.60 5.72 -20.71
C VAL A 538 -6.23 5.22 -21.15
N LEU A 539 -5.85 5.45 -22.41
CA LEU A 539 -4.54 5.09 -22.96
C LEU A 539 -3.41 5.93 -22.36
N GLU A 540 -3.65 7.23 -22.15
CA GLU A 540 -2.72 8.10 -21.43
C GLU A 540 -2.46 7.62 -20.01
N ALA A 541 -3.49 7.16 -19.28
CA ALA A 541 -3.33 6.57 -17.96
C ALA A 541 -2.50 5.28 -17.97
N ALA A 542 -2.66 4.45 -19.01
CA ALA A 542 -1.81 3.26 -19.21
C ALA A 542 -0.34 3.65 -19.40
N LEU A 543 -0.06 4.60 -20.26
CA LEU A 543 1.31 5.08 -20.54
C LEU A 543 1.93 5.78 -19.34
N ALA A 544 1.15 6.59 -18.60
CA ALA A 544 1.63 7.27 -17.39
C ALA A 544 2.01 6.28 -16.28
N ALA A 545 1.30 5.15 -16.18
CA ALA A 545 1.60 4.09 -15.22
C ALA A 545 2.67 3.09 -15.73
N ALA A 546 3.05 3.15 -17.00
CA ALA A 546 4.01 2.23 -17.58
C ALA A 546 5.44 2.49 -17.07
N PRO A 547 6.10 1.48 -16.46
CA PRO A 547 7.47 1.63 -16.00
C PRO A 547 8.46 1.97 -17.12
N GLN A 548 9.39 2.88 -16.81
CA GLN A 548 10.45 3.34 -17.71
C GLN A 548 11.77 2.56 -17.54
N GLU A 549 11.85 1.70 -16.52
CA GLU A 549 13.04 0.90 -16.25
C GLU A 549 13.36 -0.01 -17.44
N PRO A 550 14.65 -0.25 -17.70
CA PRO A 550 15.06 -1.14 -18.77
C PRO A 550 14.51 -2.55 -18.59
N LEU A 551 13.89 -3.10 -19.61
CA LEU A 551 13.51 -4.50 -19.64
C LEU A 551 14.75 -5.38 -19.80
N LEU A 552 14.80 -6.49 -19.05
CA LEU A 552 15.74 -7.56 -19.37
C LEU A 552 15.35 -8.15 -20.73
N ALA A 553 16.27 -8.11 -21.67
CA ALA A 553 16.06 -8.68 -23.00
C ALA A 553 15.95 -10.19 -22.90
N PHE A 554 14.80 -10.75 -23.27
CA PHE A 554 14.60 -12.19 -23.41
C PHE A 554 14.54 -12.65 -24.88
N ASP A 555 14.47 -11.71 -25.82
CA ASP A 555 14.50 -11.96 -27.24
C ASP A 555 15.30 -10.87 -27.99
N ASP A 556 15.44 -11.03 -29.31
CA ASP A 556 16.16 -10.11 -30.17
C ASP A 556 15.42 -8.78 -30.42
N ARG A 557 14.28 -8.55 -29.79
CA ARG A 557 13.46 -7.34 -29.97
C ARG A 557 13.87 -6.25 -28.99
N PRO A 558 14.23 -5.07 -29.46
CA PRO A 558 14.90 -4.05 -28.66
C PRO A 558 13.92 -3.10 -27.98
N PHE A 559 12.94 -3.60 -27.23
CA PHE A 559 12.12 -2.72 -26.38
C PHE A 559 12.93 -2.28 -25.18
N ARG A 560 12.99 -0.95 -24.95
CA ARG A 560 13.77 -0.35 -23.87
C ARG A 560 13.09 -0.52 -22.53
N SER A 561 11.75 -0.40 -22.49
CA SER A 561 10.94 -0.45 -21.28
C SER A 561 9.53 -0.96 -21.57
N ALA A 562 8.72 -1.18 -20.54
CA ALA A 562 7.30 -1.47 -20.71
C ALA A 562 6.57 -0.31 -21.42
N HIS A 563 6.91 0.93 -21.06
CA HIS A 563 6.38 2.12 -21.73
C HIS A 563 6.67 2.12 -23.24
N ASP A 564 7.92 1.84 -23.65
CA ASP A 564 8.32 1.78 -25.05
C ASP A 564 7.55 0.69 -25.83
N TYR A 565 7.33 -0.47 -25.18
CA TYR A 565 6.56 -1.56 -25.75
C TYR A 565 5.09 -1.15 -25.99
N ILE A 566 4.41 -0.62 -24.96
CA ILE A 566 3.01 -0.20 -25.06
C ILE A 566 2.86 0.91 -26.10
N HIS A 567 3.75 1.90 -26.08
CA HIS A 567 3.74 2.99 -27.06
C HIS A 567 3.82 2.45 -28.50
N THR A 568 4.70 1.45 -28.75
CA THR A 568 4.83 0.81 -30.06
C THR A 568 3.53 0.11 -30.49
N CYS A 569 2.86 -0.60 -29.58
CA CYS A 569 1.55 -1.22 -29.87
C CYS A 569 0.49 -0.16 -30.25
N LEU A 570 0.47 0.97 -29.53
CA LEU A 570 -0.46 2.05 -29.80
C LEU A 570 -0.16 2.83 -31.09
N ASP A 571 1.12 3.01 -31.44
CA ASP A 571 1.54 3.61 -32.71
C ASP A 571 1.14 2.76 -33.93
N ILE A 572 1.10 1.43 -33.73
CA ILE A 572 0.57 0.53 -34.76
C ILE A 572 -0.95 0.68 -34.84
N ALA A 573 -1.63 0.68 -33.71
CA ALA A 573 -3.08 0.82 -33.66
C ALA A 573 -3.58 2.09 -34.36
N ASP A 574 -2.84 3.20 -34.27
CA ASP A 574 -3.17 4.48 -34.95
C ASP A 574 -3.27 4.41 -36.50
N LYS A 575 -2.75 3.35 -37.11
CA LYS A 575 -2.74 3.20 -38.55
C LYS A 575 -3.97 2.48 -39.10
N TYR A 576 -4.78 1.91 -38.21
CA TYR A 576 -5.88 1.01 -38.55
C TYR A 576 -7.20 1.47 -37.94
N ASP A 577 -8.26 1.25 -38.71
CA ASP A 577 -9.66 1.43 -38.29
C ASP A 577 -10.44 0.09 -38.27
N ASP A 578 -9.76 -1.03 -38.55
CA ASP A 578 -10.26 -2.40 -38.51
C ASP A 578 -9.40 -3.25 -37.59
N VAL A 579 -9.99 -3.81 -36.55
CA VAL A 579 -9.33 -4.64 -35.54
C VAL A 579 -8.68 -5.91 -36.12
N LEU A 580 -9.15 -6.41 -37.25
CA LEU A 580 -8.57 -7.58 -37.91
C LEU A 580 -7.36 -7.21 -38.81
N ALA A 581 -7.33 -6.00 -39.32
CA ALA A 581 -6.29 -5.56 -40.23
C ALA A 581 -4.94 -5.32 -39.54
N ALA A 582 -4.93 -4.90 -38.26
CA ALA A 582 -3.72 -4.56 -37.52
C ALA A 582 -2.89 -5.80 -37.09
N ARG A 583 -3.47 -7.00 -37.12
CA ARG A 583 -2.86 -8.21 -36.54
C ARG A 583 -1.52 -8.58 -37.10
N ALA A 584 -1.34 -8.45 -38.44
CA ALA A 584 -0.10 -8.79 -39.10
C ALA A 584 1.07 -7.89 -38.66
N GLU A 585 0.87 -6.56 -38.54
CA GLU A 585 1.90 -5.62 -38.11
C GLU A 585 2.20 -5.75 -36.61
N LEU A 586 1.17 -5.99 -35.77
CA LEU A 586 1.36 -6.28 -34.35
C LEU A 586 2.23 -7.54 -34.15
N TYR A 587 1.99 -8.60 -34.93
CA TYR A 587 2.80 -9.83 -34.85
C TYR A 587 4.24 -9.58 -35.35
N GLU A 588 4.40 -8.86 -36.44
CA GLU A 588 5.74 -8.56 -36.97
C GLU A 588 6.61 -7.79 -35.98
N LYS A 589 6.02 -6.79 -35.28
CA LYS A 589 6.78 -5.83 -34.48
C LYS A 589 6.70 -6.05 -32.98
N CYS A 590 5.57 -6.57 -32.46
CA CYS A 590 5.28 -6.61 -31.01
C CYS A 590 5.14 -8.02 -30.44
N LEU A 591 5.09 -9.08 -31.27
CA LEU A 591 4.99 -10.44 -30.76
C LEU A 591 6.20 -10.78 -29.88
N LEU A 592 5.94 -11.23 -28.63
CA LEU A 592 6.96 -11.64 -27.69
C LEU A 592 7.18 -13.17 -27.71
N TYR A 593 8.20 -13.63 -27.00
CA TYR A 593 8.63 -15.03 -27.05
C TYR A 593 7.52 -16.00 -26.57
N HIS A 594 6.79 -15.64 -25.51
CA HIS A 594 5.79 -16.50 -24.90
C HIS A 594 4.37 -15.97 -25.12
N MET A 595 3.41 -16.85 -25.44
CA MET A 595 2.03 -16.44 -25.74
C MET A 595 1.30 -15.80 -24.55
N ILE A 596 1.73 -16.10 -23.34
CA ILE A 596 1.23 -15.52 -22.07
C ILE A 596 2.17 -14.45 -21.50
N ASP A 597 2.99 -13.79 -22.35
CA ASP A 597 3.79 -12.65 -21.88
C ASP A 597 2.87 -11.49 -21.47
N PRO A 598 2.94 -11.02 -20.23
CA PRO A 598 1.99 -10.04 -19.71
C PRO A 598 2.00 -8.69 -20.45
N LEU A 599 3.16 -8.28 -20.99
CA LEU A 599 3.22 -7.05 -21.81
C LEU A 599 2.54 -7.26 -23.17
N GLU A 600 2.69 -8.45 -23.78
CA GLU A 600 2.00 -8.78 -25.04
C GLU A 600 0.49 -8.76 -24.85
N LEU A 601 0.00 -9.43 -23.79
CA LEU A 601 -1.43 -9.49 -23.46
C LEU A 601 -2.01 -8.09 -23.29
N TRP A 602 -1.32 -7.26 -22.49
CA TRP A 602 -1.80 -5.93 -22.18
C TRP A 602 -1.67 -4.98 -23.38
N GLY A 603 -0.53 -5.00 -24.09
CA GLY A 603 -0.31 -4.17 -25.28
C GLY A 603 -1.29 -4.46 -26.41
N PHE A 604 -1.60 -5.73 -26.65
CA PHE A 604 -2.59 -6.13 -27.65
C PHE A 604 -4.01 -5.76 -27.22
N ALA A 605 -4.36 -5.92 -25.95
CA ALA A 605 -5.67 -5.49 -25.44
C ALA A 605 -5.88 -3.98 -25.61
N LEU A 606 -4.88 -3.16 -25.29
CA LEU A 606 -4.93 -1.70 -25.49
C LEU A 606 -5.00 -1.31 -26.97
N ALA A 607 -4.25 -2.00 -27.85
CA ALA A 607 -4.33 -1.78 -29.28
C ALA A 607 -5.74 -2.07 -29.83
N MET A 608 -6.37 -3.17 -29.40
CA MET A 608 -7.74 -3.50 -29.83
C MET A 608 -8.76 -2.50 -29.28
N LEU A 609 -8.61 -2.04 -28.02
CA LEU A 609 -9.46 -0.97 -27.48
C LEU A 609 -9.38 0.31 -28.30
N LYS A 610 -8.15 0.69 -28.71
CA LYS A 610 -7.87 1.90 -29.48
C LYS A 610 -8.50 1.83 -30.86
N ILE A 611 -8.24 0.77 -31.62
CA ILE A 611 -8.79 0.57 -32.98
C ILE A 611 -10.32 0.50 -32.95
N ALA A 612 -10.88 -0.14 -31.92
CA ALA A 612 -12.31 -0.23 -31.72
C ALA A 612 -12.98 1.09 -31.27
N ASP A 613 -12.21 2.14 -30.99
CA ASP A 613 -12.70 3.40 -30.38
C ASP A 613 -13.61 3.14 -29.15
N GLY A 614 -13.27 2.14 -28.35
CA GLY A 614 -14.03 1.75 -27.17
C GLY A 614 -15.37 1.07 -27.47
N ASP A 615 -15.62 0.61 -28.67
CA ASP A 615 -16.78 -0.24 -28.98
C ASP A 615 -16.55 -1.65 -28.39
N VAL A 616 -17.47 -2.11 -27.55
CA VAL A 616 -17.34 -3.39 -26.81
C VAL A 616 -17.28 -4.58 -27.78
N ARG A 617 -18.10 -4.56 -28.85
CA ARG A 617 -18.14 -5.64 -29.83
C ARG A 617 -16.84 -5.75 -30.60
N GLN A 618 -16.36 -4.63 -31.14
CA GLN A 618 -15.13 -4.62 -31.91
C GLN A 618 -13.89 -4.94 -31.07
N ALA A 619 -13.83 -4.43 -29.83
CA ALA A 619 -12.73 -4.74 -28.91
C ALA A 619 -12.66 -6.24 -28.58
N ALA A 620 -13.80 -6.88 -28.31
CA ALA A 620 -13.87 -8.33 -28.08
C ALA A 620 -13.51 -9.13 -29.33
N ILE A 621 -14.01 -8.75 -30.51
CA ILE A 621 -13.69 -9.42 -31.78
C ILE A 621 -12.19 -9.29 -32.07
N GLY A 622 -11.61 -8.11 -31.94
CA GLY A 622 -10.18 -7.88 -32.16
C GLY A 622 -9.31 -8.74 -31.23
N GLY A 623 -9.59 -8.72 -29.94
CA GLY A 623 -8.86 -9.51 -28.94
C GLY A 623 -8.98 -11.03 -29.16
N THR A 624 -10.17 -11.52 -29.54
CA THR A 624 -10.38 -12.93 -29.88
C THR A 624 -9.57 -13.36 -31.11
N ASN A 625 -9.63 -12.56 -32.17
CA ASN A 625 -9.07 -12.94 -33.45
C ASN A 625 -7.57 -12.63 -33.61
N ILE A 626 -6.96 -11.97 -32.64
CA ILE A 626 -5.49 -11.82 -32.62
C ILE A 626 -4.82 -13.16 -32.27
N GLY A 627 -5.55 -14.07 -31.62
CA GLY A 627 -4.99 -15.34 -31.20
C GLY A 627 -4.06 -15.21 -29.97
N ARG A 628 -3.08 -16.10 -29.88
CA ARG A 628 -2.20 -16.19 -28.71
C ARG A 628 -3.00 -16.54 -27.44
N ASP A 629 -2.87 -15.81 -26.37
CA ASP A 629 -3.71 -15.89 -25.16
C ASP A 629 -4.98 -15.05 -25.40
N SER A 630 -5.80 -15.52 -26.33
CA SER A 630 -6.89 -14.73 -26.87
C SER A 630 -8.03 -14.48 -25.89
N ASP A 631 -8.22 -15.33 -24.92
CA ASP A 631 -9.25 -15.15 -23.87
C ASP A 631 -8.89 -14.02 -22.92
N THR A 632 -7.64 -13.95 -22.45
CA THR A 632 -7.14 -12.81 -21.67
C THR A 632 -7.17 -11.53 -22.49
N ILE A 633 -6.65 -11.54 -23.73
CA ILE A 633 -6.59 -10.32 -24.58
C ILE A 633 -8.00 -9.79 -24.85
N ALA A 634 -8.92 -10.65 -25.29
CA ALA A 634 -10.31 -10.25 -25.56
C ALA A 634 -11.05 -9.85 -24.28
N GLY A 635 -10.81 -10.58 -23.20
CA GLY A 635 -11.35 -10.27 -21.88
C GLY A 635 -10.95 -8.86 -21.43
N ARG A 636 -9.69 -8.50 -21.53
CA ARG A 636 -9.19 -7.18 -21.10
C ARG A 636 -9.61 -6.05 -22.02
N ALA A 637 -9.59 -6.23 -23.34
CA ALA A 637 -10.05 -5.24 -24.31
C ALA A 637 -11.54 -4.93 -24.13
N ALA A 638 -12.38 -5.97 -24.06
CA ALA A 638 -13.82 -5.83 -23.85
C ALA A 638 -14.14 -5.25 -22.46
N MET A 639 -13.43 -5.67 -21.41
CA MET A 639 -13.58 -5.16 -20.05
C MET A 639 -13.34 -3.65 -20.00
N LEU A 640 -12.26 -3.13 -20.61
CA LEU A 640 -12.00 -1.71 -20.68
C LEU A 640 -13.08 -0.94 -21.44
N ALA A 641 -13.51 -1.45 -22.59
CA ALA A 641 -14.60 -0.88 -23.38
C ALA A 641 -15.92 -0.84 -22.57
N GLY A 642 -16.25 -1.93 -21.88
CA GLY A 642 -17.42 -2.01 -21.00
C GLY A 642 -17.32 -1.10 -19.78
N THR A 643 -16.13 -0.93 -19.20
CA THR A 643 -15.89 0.02 -18.11
C THR A 643 -16.10 1.47 -18.59
N LEU A 644 -15.59 1.78 -19.77
CA LEU A 644 -15.67 3.12 -20.35
C LEU A 644 -17.12 3.49 -20.72
N ARG A 645 -17.82 2.58 -21.40
CA ARG A 645 -19.14 2.83 -22.00
C ARG A 645 -20.33 2.42 -21.11
N GLY A 646 -20.11 1.59 -20.09
CA GLY A 646 -21.14 1.04 -19.22
C GLY A 646 -21.79 -0.25 -19.80
N ALA A 647 -22.59 -0.91 -18.97
CA ALA A 647 -23.23 -2.19 -19.30
C ALA A 647 -24.24 -2.08 -20.48
N GLY A 648 -24.85 -0.90 -20.65
CA GLY A 648 -25.77 -0.65 -21.76
C GLY A 648 -25.11 -0.72 -23.15
N ALA A 649 -23.78 -0.63 -23.24
CA ALA A 649 -23.01 -0.76 -24.48
C ALA A 649 -22.65 -2.23 -24.83
N VAL A 650 -22.86 -3.16 -23.89
CA VAL A 650 -22.62 -4.58 -24.14
C VAL A 650 -23.66 -5.13 -25.08
N PRO A 651 -23.30 -5.83 -26.17
CA PRO A 651 -24.25 -6.33 -27.16
C PRO A 651 -25.33 -7.23 -26.54
N ALA A 652 -26.61 -6.90 -26.75
CA ALA A 652 -27.75 -7.62 -26.18
C ALA A 652 -27.78 -9.09 -26.63
N ASP A 653 -27.48 -9.37 -27.90
CA ASP A 653 -27.41 -10.72 -28.47
C ASP A 653 -26.36 -11.61 -27.76
N TRP A 654 -25.31 -11.05 -27.20
CA TRP A 654 -24.33 -11.78 -26.39
C TRP A 654 -24.81 -11.97 -24.95
N VAL A 655 -25.50 -10.97 -24.39
CA VAL A 655 -26.09 -11.07 -23.04
C VAL A 655 -27.14 -12.13 -22.97
N GLU A 656 -27.95 -12.31 -24.02
CA GLU A 656 -29.00 -13.34 -24.14
C GLU A 656 -28.43 -14.78 -24.12
N LEU A 657 -27.12 -14.96 -24.37
CA LEU A 657 -26.49 -16.29 -24.33
C LEU A 657 -26.17 -16.77 -22.90
N PHE A 658 -26.21 -15.88 -21.91
CA PHE A 658 -25.94 -16.26 -20.52
C PHE A 658 -27.08 -17.13 -19.97
N ARG A 659 -26.72 -18.09 -19.13
CA ARG A 659 -27.68 -18.67 -18.21
C ARG A 659 -28.12 -17.61 -17.20
N PRO A 660 -29.43 -17.55 -16.85
CA PRO A 660 -29.93 -16.50 -15.94
C PRO A 660 -29.18 -16.41 -14.61
N GLU A 661 -28.76 -17.55 -14.05
CA GLU A 661 -28.04 -17.62 -12.76
C GLU A 661 -26.62 -17.02 -12.85
N ALA A 662 -25.93 -17.24 -13.98
CA ALA A 662 -24.59 -16.69 -14.21
C ALA A 662 -24.68 -15.17 -14.39
N LEU A 663 -25.62 -14.69 -15.18
CA LEU A 663 -25.85 -13.26 -15.39
C LEU A 663 -26.21 -12.55 -14.07
N GLU A 664 -27.11 -13.11 -13.28
CA GLU A 664 -27.54 -12.56 -12.00
C GLU A 664 -26.39 -12.56 -10.98
N ARG A 665 -25.49 -13.56 -11.02
CA ARG A 665 -24.29 -13.60 -10.19
C ARG A 665 -23.35 -12.44 -10.50
N ILE A 666 -23.05 -12.18 -11.78
CA ILE A 666 -22.19 -11.05 -12.20
C ILE A 666 -22.85 -9.74 -11.78
N LYS A 667 -24.11 -9.53 -12.07
CA LYS A 667 -24.87 -8.32 -11.72
C LYS A 667 -24.87 -8.05 -10.21
N ARG A 668 -25.15 -9.09 -9.42
CA ARG A 668 -25.15 -8.99 -7.95
C ARG A 668 -23.79 -8.62 -7.41
N ASN A 669 -22.70 -9.24 -7.90
CA ASN A 669 -21.36 -8.97 -7.42
C ASN A 669 -20.89 -7.57 -7.82
N ALA A 670 -21.16 -7.13 -9.04
CA ALA A 670 -20.91 -5.77 -9.48
C ALA A 670 -21.67 -4.74 -8.62
N GLY A 671 -22.95 -5.02 -8.34
CA GLY A 671 -23.79 -4.17 -7.48
C GLY A 671 -23.23 -4.07 -6.06
N ARG A 672 -22.90 -5.19 -5.41
CA ARG A 672 -22.31 -5.19 -4.06
C ARG A 672 -20.98 -4.42 -4.02
N PHE A 673 -20.16 -4.54 -5.06
CA PHE A 673 -18.87 -3.85 -5.09
C PHE A 673 -19.05 -2.34 -5.31
N ALA A 674 -19.96 -1.94 -6.20
CA ALA A 674 -20.31 -0.53 -6.39
C ALA A 674 -20.91 0.08 -5.10
N ASP A 675 -21.80 -0.64 -4.41
CA ASP A 675 -22.39 -0.23 -3.12
C ASP A 675 -21.32 -0.06 -2.03
N LEU A 676 -20.34 -0.97 -1.95
CA LEU A 676 -19.23 -0.89 -1.03
C LEU A 676 -18.45 0.44 -1.22
N ILE A 677 -18.16 0.77 -2.47
CA ILE A 677 -17.42 1.99 -2.81
C ILE A 677 -18.25 3.22 -2.49
N ALA A 678 -19.53 3.24 -2.93
CA ALA A 678 -20.43 4.37 -2.75
C ALA A 678 -20.77 4.65 -1.28
N ALA A 679 -20.88 3.61 -0.44
CA ALA A 679 -21.24 3.76 0.96
C ALA A 679 -20.03 3.78 1.88
N LYS A 680 -19.19 2.75 1.85
CA LYS A 680 -18.13 2.54 2.86
C LYS A 680 -16.85 3.30 2.56
N LYS A 681 -16.29 3.10 1.35
CA LYS A 681 -15.06 3.81 0.96
C LYS A 681 -15.27 5.32 0.93
N LEU A 682 -16.35 5.78 0.31
CA LEU A 682 -16.68 7.21 0.23
C LEU A 682 -16.86 7.83 1.63
N ALA A 683 -17.56 7.16 2.55
CA ALA A 683 -17.72 7.63 3.91
C ALA A 683 -16.37 7.76 4.64
N ARG A 684 -15.46 6.79 4.46
CA ARG A 684 -14.11 6.84 5.02
C ARG A 684 -13.32 8.04 4.49
N MET A 685 -13.35 8.29 3.19
CA MET A 685 -12.67 9.43 2.57
C MET A 685 -13.23 10.78 3.08
N LYS A 686 -14.55 10.88 3.21
CA LYS A 686 -15.20 12.10 3.79
C LYS A 686 -14.78 12.31 5.25
N ASN A 687 -14.78 11.26 6.06
CA ASN A 687 -14.37 11.34 7.47
C ASN A 687 -12.91 11.79 7.61
N ARG A 688 -12.05 11.43 6.65
CA ARG A 688 -10.66 11.89 6.62
C ARG A 688 -10.58 13.41 6.37
N GLN A 689 -11.45 13.95 5.53
CA GLN A 689 -11.47 15.37 5.18
C GLN A 689 -12.17 16.27 6.23
N ALA A 690 -12.94 15.67 7.15
CA ALA A 690 -13.63 16.38 8.22
C ALA A 690 -12.68 16.70 9.40
#